data_533be1a6f613261b1a5217dda5291639
#
_entry.id   533be1a6f613261b1a5217dda5291639
#
_cell.length_a   1.000
_cell.length_b   1.000
_cell.length_c   1.000
_cell.angle_alpha   90.00
_cell.angle_beta   90.00
_cell.angle_gamma   90.00
#
_symmetry.space_group_name_H-M   'P 1'
#
loop_
_entity.id
_entity.type
_entity.pdbx_description
1 polymer ?
#
loop_
_entity_poly.entity_id
_entity_poly.type
_entity_poly.pdbx_seq_one_letter_code
_entity_poly.pdbx_strand_id
1 'polypeptide(L)'
;MKINYGYTKDYLTQNGQPWFPVMGEFHFSRYPEAYWEESIYKMKAGGVDIVSTYVFWIHHEEIEGEYDFSGQRNLRKFTETVKKCGMRMFLRVGPWCHGEARNGGFPDWLLQKEYEPRTNDEAYFAEVKKFYTKISEQVQGLLWEDDGPIIGIQIENEYGHCGGLQGEEGEAHIKRLNQIAKEVGLVAPLYTATGWGGAATGGLLPVMGGYCEAPWDQSVEELPPNENYVFVNDRNDPNIGSDYGIKHDITYDITAFPYLTAELGGGLQVTHHRRPVASAKDIGAMSMVKIGSGVNLIGYYMYHGGTNPKGKMSTLQESRETGYLNDLPVFGYDFAAPVREYGQMSDTLKEIKLLSMFVYDFGPSLCQMHTVWDEKEQKPEDFEHLRLAVRTDGTSGYLFVNNYQRRYAMKDHMQEILTVKTGLGKIIYPAMDIRNEDYFFLPFYMPVGNGVLKSALATPLCKLMQDEQEIYVFYTDVDPQYCWEKIPTNAKVLTVTREMALHAWKIGKKDSCLIFTDGSVIESETGYELLTRGCGEIKSYPELRAIPEGYTFDRMDGELYVYSTKKIVPKAEVSYQLIKEETAKKAYEITLTYPEKINDCFLQLDFSGDQVRLYVDQEWEDDWFYIGKTWEIGMKRYGFPKKVVVEIDALKEDDKIFLETRPEFENGIACKMDDVNVQTEMSLSLFIK
;
A
#
# COMPACT_ATOMS: atom_id res chain seq x y z
N MET A 1 27.18 -14.36 0.03
CA MET A 1 26.50 -15.49 0.70
C MET A 1 25.02 -15.42 0.37
N LYS A 2 24.41 -16.53 0.00
CA LYS A 2 22.97 -16.62 -0.26
C LYS A 2 22.20 -16.36 1.03
N ILE A 3 21.17 -15.48 0.96
CA ILE A 3 20.33 -15.14 2.11
C ILE A 3 19.33 -16.26 2.33
N ASN A 4 19.27 -16.81 3.54
CA ASN A 4 18.27 -17.80 3.91
C ASN A 4 17.03 -17.10 4.49
N TYR A 5 15.85 -17.47 4.01
CA TYR A 5 14.55 -17.03 4.53
C TYR A 5 13.85 -18.20 5.22
N GLY A 6 13.17 -17.89 6.31
CA GLY A 6 12.39 -18.85 7.08
C GLY A 6 11.43 -18.11 8.01
N TYR A 7 10.86 -18.83 8.96
CA TYR A 7 9.96 -18.25 9.94
C TYR A 7 9.99 -19.04 11.25
N THR A 8 9.55 -18.37 12.29
CA THR A 8 9.19 -18.97 13.59
C THR A 8 7.66 -18.82 13.76
N LYS A 9 7.14 -19.28 14.88
CA LYS A 9 5.72 -19.01 15.21
C LYS A 9 5.41 -17.52 15.43
N ASP A 10 6.43 -16.67 15.61
CA ASP A 10 6.27 -15.27 16.00
C ASP A 10 6.64 -14.30 14.87
N TYR A 11 7.62 -14.65 14.00
CA TYR A 11 8.14 -13.74 12.96
C TYR A 11 8.85 -14.45 11.81
N LEU A 12 9.04 -13.72 10.71
CA LEU A 12 9.92 -14.15 9.61
C LEU A 12 11.38 -13.99 9.99
N THR A 13 12.24 -14.82 9.37
CA THR A 13 13.69 -14.75 9.59
C THR A 13 14.47 -14.55 8.30
N GLN A 14 15.56 -13.76 8.41
CA GLN A 14 16.57 -13.60 7.37
C GLN A 14 17.92 -14.02 7.94
N ASN A 15 18.53 -15.07 7.38
CA ASN A 15 19.75 -15.70 7.93
C ASN A 15 19.61 -16.11 9.41
N GLY A 16 18.42 -16.57 9.81
CA GLY A 16 18.12 -16.98 11.18
C GLY A 16 17.91 -15.82 12.17
N GLN A 17 18.02 -14.57 11.71
CA GLN A 17 17.74 -13.38 12.53
C GLN A 17 16.30 -12.89 12.32
N PRO A 18 15.66 -12.27 13.33
CA PRO A 18 14.35 -11.67 13.19
C PRO A 18 14.32 -10.66 12.04
N TRP A 19 13.27 -10.72 11.23
CA TRP A 19 13.07 -9.83 10.10
C TRP A 19 11.65 -9.35 10.04
N PHE A 20 11.45 -8.04 10.06
CA PHE A 20 10.17 -7.36 9.88
C PHE A 20 10.13 -6.68 8.51
N PRO A 21 9.68 -7.35 7.44
CA PRO A 21 9.58 -6.71 6.13
C PRO A 21 8.30 -5.91 5.96
N VAL A 22 8.36 -4.94 5.05
CA VAL A 22 7.21 -4.29 4.44
C VAL A 22 7.03 -4.84 3.04
N MET A 23 5.83 -5.31 2.72
CA MET A 23 5.45 -5.85 1.41
C MET A 23 4.43 -4.94 0.74
N GLY A 24 4.54 -4.75 -0.56
CA GLY A 24 3.61 -3.94 -1.34
C GLY A 24 3.13 -4.65 -2.59
N GLU A 25 1.81 -4.70 -2.79
CA GLU A 25 1.21 -5.29 -4.00
C GLU A 25 1.30 -4.32 -5.16
N PHE A 26 1.83 -4.82 -6.28
CA PHE A 26 1.96 -4.12 -7.56
C PHE A 26 1.65 -5.07 -8.72
N HIS A 27 0.51 -4.95 -9.32
CA HIS A 27 0.11 -5.80 -10.45
C HIS A 27 0.81 -5.38 -11.73
N PHE A 28 1.89 -6.07 -12.10
CA PHE A 28 2.70 -5.74 -13.26
C PHE A 28 1.88 -5.63 -14.55
N SER A 29 0.91 -6.52 -14.75
CA SER A 29 0.07 -6.56 -15.95
C SER A 29 -0.93 -5.38 -16.04
N ARG A 30 -1.09 -4.61 -14.97
CA ARG A 30 -1.90 -3.39 -14.90
C ARG A 30 -1.08 -2.11 -15.06
N TYR A 31 0.20 -2.21 -15.44
CA TYR A 31 1.06 -1.04 -15.56
C TYR A 31 2.04 -1.15 -16.73
N PRO A 32 2.29 -0.06 -17.49
CA PRO A 32 3.17 -0.13 -18.65
C PRO A 32 4.59 -0.54 -18.29
N GLU A 33 5.15 -1.47 -19.06
CA GLU A 33 6.48 -2.04 -18.87
C GLU A 33 7.59 -0.97 -18.79
N ALA A 34 7.45 0.10 -19.55
CA ALA A 34 8.45 1.18 -19.59
C ALA A 34 8.64 1.92 -18.25
N TYR A 35 7.68 1.83 -17.33
CA TYR A 35 7.68 2.56 -16.06
C TYR A 35 7.83 1.67 -14.84
N TRP A 36 8.00 0.36 -14.97
CA TRP A 36 8.15 -0.56 -13.84
C TRP A 36 9.32 -0.21 -12.94
N GLU A 37 10.48 0.12 -13.51
CA GLU A 37 11.68 0.42 -12.75
C GLU A 37 11.51 1.66 -11.86
N GLU A 38 11.00 2.77 -12.42
CA GLU A 38 10.71 3.99 -11.68
C GLU A 38 9.70 3.71 -10.54
N SER A 39 8.65 2.94 -10.83
CA SER A 39 7.62 2.57 -9.85
C SER A 39 8.16 1.70 -8.72
N ILE A 40 9.03 0.73 -9.02
CA ILE A 40 9.68 -0.10 -8.00
C ILE A 40 10.61 0.74 -7.13
N TYR A 41 11.33 1.72 -7.68
CA TYR A 41 12.13 2.66 -6.90
C TYR A 41 11.25 3.58 -6.02
N LYS A 42 10.06 3.97 -6.47
CA LYS A 42 9.08 4.71 -5.65
C LYS A 42 8.59 3.87 -4.47
N MET A 43 8.27 2.59 -4.70
CA MET A 43 7.91 1.66 -3.63
C MET A 43 9.06 1.49 -2.62
N LYS A 44 10.29 1.32 -3.10
CA LYS A 44 11.50 1.21 -2.28
C LYS A 44 11.75 2.47 -1.45
N ALA A 45 11.53 3.66 -2.01
CA ALA A 45 11.64 4.93 -1.30
C ALA A 45 10.59 5.07 -0.19
N GLY A 46 9.41 4.46 -0.36
CA GLY A 46 8.38 4.33 0.66
C GLY A 46 8.68 3.27 1.73
N GLY A 47 9.82 2.54 1.62
CA GLY A 47 10.26 1.55 2.59
C GLY A 47 9.79 0.12 2.33
N VAL A 48 9.32 -0.20 1.12
CA VAL A 48 8.96 -1.57 0.74
C VAL A 48 10.22 -2.42 0.55
N ASP A 49 10.23 -3.62 1.14
CA ASP A 49 11.28 -4.63 1.00
C ASP A 49 10.94 -5.68 -0.04
N ILE A 50 9.66 -6.01 -0.16
CA ILE A 50 9.13 -7.09 -0.98
C ILE A 50 8.05 -6.55 -1.91
N VAL A 51 8.24 -6.70 -3.21
CA VAL A 51 7.18 -6.48 -4.21
C VAL A 51 6.36 -7.75 -4.32
N SER A 52 5.04 -7.63 -4.11
CA SER A 52 4.09 -8.72 -4.32
C SER A 52 3.31 -8.48 -5.61
N THR A 53 2.99 -9.53 -6.35
CA THR A 53 2.19 -9.41 -7.57
C THR A 53 1.44 -10.68 -7.91
N TYR A 54 0.21 -10.51 -8.41
CA TYR A 54 -0.56 -11.60 -9.01
C TYR A 54 -0.15 -11.87 -10.45
N VAL A 55 -0.30 -13.13 -10.85
CA VAL A 55 -0.33 -13.57 -12.25
C VAL A 55 -1.78 -13.92 -12.58
N PHE A 56 -2.53 -12.96 -13.10
CA PHE A 56 -3.94 -13.18 -13.48
C PHE A 56 -4.02 -14.10 -14.71
N TRP A 57 -4.66 -15.26 -14.58
CA TRP A 57 -4.74 -16.22 -15.66
C TRP A 57 -5.32 -15.62 -16.95
N ILE A 58 -6.47 -14.90 -16.84
CA ILE A 58 -7.12 -14.26 -17.98
C ILE A 58 -6.24 -13.21 -18.70
N HIS A 59 -5.30 -12.56 -17.98
CA HIS A 59 -4.37 -11.62 -18.63
C HIS A 59 -3.37 -12.32 -19.53
N HIS A 60 -3.11 -13.59 -19.30
CA HIS A 60 -2.08 -14.37 -20.01
C HIS A 60 -2.66 -15.42 -20.97
N GLU A 61 -3.87 -15.89 -20.76
CA GLU A 61 -4.53 -16.91 -21.58
C GLU A 61 -6.03 -16.60 -21.72
N GLU A 62 -6.38 -15.42 -22.28
CA GLU A 62 -7.78 -15.05 -22.53
C GLU A 62 -8.45 -16.01 -23.52
N ILE A 63 -7.70 -16.52 -24.48
CA ILE A 63 -8.12 -17.56 -25.45
C ILE A 63 -7.38 -18.85 -25.11
N GLU A 64 -8.10 -19.97 -24.99
CA GLU A 64 -7.55 -21.27 -24.62
C GLU A 64 -6.36 -21.68 -25.51
N GLY A 65 -5.21 -21.93 -24.90
CA GLY A 65 -3.96 -22.31 -25.56
C GLY A 65 -3.15 -21.15 -26.14
N GLU A 66 -3.65 -19.91 -26.11
CA GLU A 66 -2.94 -18.71 -26.58
C GLU A 66 -2.36 -17.92 -25.41
N TYR A 67 -1.12 -18.25 -25.01
CA TYR A 67 -0.44 -17.55 -23.94
C TYR A 67 0.24 -16.26 -24.42
N ASP A 68 0.10 -15.18 -23.63
CA ASP A 68 0.76 -13.90 -23.87
C ASP A 68 1.56 -13.48 -22.63
N PHE A 69 2.89 -13.42 -22.77
CA PHE A 69 3.85 -12.91 -21.81
C PHE A 69 4.69 -11.77 -22.41
N SER A 70 4.10 -10.93 -23.23
CA SER A 70 4.76 -9.81 -23.89
C SER A 70 4.31 -8.44 -23.34
N GLY A 71 5.11 -7.39 -23.56
CA GLY A 71 4.80 -6.03 -23.11
C GLY A 71 4.52 -6.00 -21.61
N GLN A 72 3.45 -5.33 -21.19
CA GLN A 72 3.08 -5.26 -19.77
C GLN A 72 2.65 -6.61 -19.16
N ARG A 73 2.53 -7.69 -19.95
CA ARG A 73 2.30 -9.06 -19.48
C ARG A 73 3.59 -9.87 -19.29
N ASN A 74 4.77 -9.25 -19.48
CA ASN A 74 6.07 -9.92 -19.42
C ASN A 74 6.54 -10.13 -17.98
N LEU A 75 6.06 -11.24 -17.35
CA LEU A 75 6.41 -11.61 -15.98
C LEU A 75 7.93 -11.76 -15.80
N ARG A 76 8.64 -12.33 -16.79
CA ARG A 76 10.09 -12.49 -16.70
C ARG A 76 10.79 -11.14 -16.56
N LYS A 77 10.50 -10.20 -17.45
CA LYS A 77 11.10 -8.87 -17.43
C LYS A 77 10.75 -8.11 -16.17
N PHE A 78 9.50 -8.21 -15.69
CA PHE A 78 9.11 -7.60 -14.42
C PHE A 78 9.94 -8.14 -13.26
N THR A 79 10.09 -9.48 -13.16
CA THR A 79 10.89 -10.14 -12.12
C THR A 79 12.37 -9.74 -12.20
N GLU A 80 12.94 -9.65 -13.40
CA GLU A 80 14.30 -9.16 -13.66
C GLU A 80 14.45 -7.70 -13.22
N THR A 81 13.43 -6.86 -13.44
CA THR A 81 13.41 -5.45 -12.99
C THR A 81 13.39 -5.35 -11.46
N VAL A 82 12.56 -6.17 -10.77
CA VAL A 82 12.57 -6.25 -9.30
C VAL A 82 13.97 -6.61 -8.78
N LYS A 83 14.62 -7.61 -9.41
CA LYS A 83 16.00 -8.01 -9.08
C LYS A 83 16.99 -6.86 -9.29
N LYS A 84 16.90 -6.17 -10.43
CA LYS A 84 17.74 -5.00 -10.78
C LYS A 84 17.62 -3.88 -9.73
N CYS A 85 16.43 -3.60 -9.26
CA CYS A 85 16.18 -2.61 -8.20
C CYS A 85 16.64 -3.09 -6.81
N GLY A 86 17.15 -4.30 -6.69
CA GLY A 86 17.67 -4.87 -5.45
C GLY A 86 16.58 -5.24 -4.43
N MET A 87 15.36 -5.51 -4.89
CA MET A 87 14.22 -5.87 -4.07
C MET A 87 13.94 -7.38 -4.08
N ARG A 88 13.08 -7.84 -3.17
CA ARG A 88 12.56 -9.22 -3.10
C ARG A 88 11.17 -9.26 -3.70
N MET A 89 10.70 -10.48 -3.98
CA MET A 89 9.40 -10.68 -4.61
C MET A 89 8.63 -11.84 -3.96
N PHE A 90 7.35 -11.62 -3.74
CA PHE A 90 6.33 -12.66 -3.53
C PHE A 90 5.51 -12.80 -4.79
N LEU A 91 5.49 -14.00 -5.35
CA LEU A 91 4.74 -14.32 -6.55
C LEU A 91 3.42 -14.98 -6.17
N ARG A 92 2.30 -14.32 -6.46
CA ARG A 92 0.96 -14.83 -6.19
C ARG A 92 0.46 -15.52 -7.46
N VAL A 93 0.55 -16.85 -7.48
CA VAL A 93 0.33 -17.63 -8.71
C VAL A 93 -1.14 -17.97 -8.98
N GLY A 94 -2.04 -17.57 -8.09
CA GLY A 94 -3.43 -17.98 -8.15
C GLY A 94 -3.60 -19.49 -7.91
N PRO A 95 -4.43 -20.20 -8.68
CA PRO A 95 -5.04 -19.84 -9.98
C PRO A 95 -6.18 -18.83 -9.93
N TRP A 96 -6.91 -18.77 -8.81
CA TRP A 96 -7.87 -17.71 -8.49
C TRP A 96 -7.15 -16.57 -7.76
N CYS A 97 -7.43 -15.34 -8.17
CA CYS A 97 -6.80 -14.14 -7.62
C CYS A 97 -7.77 -13.20 -6.93
N HIS A 98 -9.07 -13.26 -7.23
CA HIS A 98 -10.04 -12.19 -7.01
C HIS A 98 -9.55 -10.91 -7.69
N GLY A 99 -8.88 -10.01 -6.97
CA GLY A 99 -8.09 -8.89 -7.50
C GLY A 99 -8.91 -7.94 -8.37
N GLU A 100 -10.22 -7.83 -8.09
CA GLU A 100 -11.18 -7.04 -8.85
C GLU A 100 -11.07 -7.27 -10.37
N ALA A 101 -10.72 -8.51 -10.73
CA ALA A 101 -10.57 -8.94 -12.11
C ALA A 101 -11.80 -9.74 -12.58
N ARG A 102 -12.06 -9.72 -13.90
CA ARG A 102 -13.09 -10.54 -14.53
C ARG A 102 -12.94 -12.00 -14.09
N ASN A 103 -14.04 -12.61 -13.62
CA ASN A 103 -14.09 -13.99 -13.12
C ASN A 103 -13.02 -14.31 -12.03
N GLY A 104 -12.61 -13.32 -11.24
CA GLY A 104 -11.54 -13.51 -10.24
C GLY A 104 -10.17 -13.84 -10.85
N GLY A 105 -9.97 -13.49 -12.12
CA GLY A 105 -8.77 -13.81 -12.90
C GLY A 105 -8.87 -15.04 -13.75
N PHE A 106 -9.96 -15.81 -13.70
CA PHE A 106 -10.17 -16.95 -14.59
C PHE A 106 -10.56 -16.53 -16.01
N PRO A 107 -10.01 -17.14 -17.05
CA PRO A 107 -10.49 -16.94 -18.42
C PRO A 107 -11.89 -17.52 -18.62
N ASP A 108 -12.69 -16.90 -19.48
CA ASP A 108 -14.08 -17.31 -19.73
C ASP A 108 -14.20 -18.78 -20.20
N TRP A 109 -13.25 -19.27 -21.01
CA TRP A 109 -13.25 -20.63 -21.51
C TRP A 109 -13.11 -21.68 -20.38
N LEU A 110 -12.43 -21.36 -19.28
CA LEU A 110 -12.28 -22.26 -18.13
C LEU A 110 -13.63 -22.53 -17.45
N LEU A 111 -14.47 -21.50 -17.35
CA LEU A 111 -15.81 -21.58 -16.74
C LEU A 111 -16.83 -22.31 -17.64
N GLN A 112 -16.49 -22.59 -18.90
CA GLN A 112 -17.34 -23.31 -19.85
C GLN A 112 -17.04 -24.81 -19.88
N LYS A 113 -16.06 -25.28 -19.09
CA LYS A 113 -15.71 -26.70 -18.99
C LYS A 113 -16.76 -27.47 -18.17
N GLU A 114 -16.75 -28.79 -18.29
CA GLU A 114 -17.70 -29.68 -17.59
C GLU A 114 -17.37 -29.88 -16.10
N TYR A 115 -16.16 -29.52 -15.65
CA TYR A 115 -15.74 -29.55 -14.24
C TYR A 115 -15.98 -28.18 -13.57
N GLU A 116 -16.16 -28.21 -12.26
CA GLU A 116 -16.26 -26.98 -11.46
C GLU A 116 -14.87 -26.51 -11.02
N PRO A 117 -14.45 -25.28 -11.36
CA PRO A 117 -13.19 -24.69 -10.86
C PRO A 117 -13.17 -24.57 -9.35
N ARG A 118 -11.96 -24.50 -8.76
CA ARG A 118 -11.74 -24.38 -7.30
C ARG A 118 -12.30 -25.57 -6.50
N THR A 119 -12.41 -26.77 -7.13
CA THR A 119 -12.76 -28.02 -6.47
C THR A 119 -11.63 -29.04 -6.61
N ASN A 120 -11.76 -30.21 -5.97
CA ASN A 120 -10.78 -31.29 -6.04
C ASN A 120 -10.95 -32.16 -7.30
N ASP A 121 -11.34 -31.58 -8.42
CA ASP A 121 -11.45 -32.24 -9.71
C ASP A 121 -10.07 -32.33 -10.40
N GLU A 122 -9.68 -33.57 -10.80
CA GLU A 122 -8.38 -33.80 -11.45
C GLU A 122 -8.27 -33.13 -12.82
N ALA A 123 -9.38 -32.89 -13.53
CA ALA A 123 -9.36 -32.21 -14.82
C ALA A 123 -9.08 -30.69 -14.58
N TYR A 124 -9.65 -30.09 -13.53
CA TYR A 124 -9.30 -28.74 -13.12
C TYR A 124 -7.83 -28.63 -12.73
N PHE A 125 -7.32 -29.54 -11.89
CA PHE A 125 -5.90 -29.55 -11.52
C PHE A 125 -4.97 -29.73 -12.74
N ALA A 126 -5.39 -30.44 -13.75
CA ALA A 126 -4.62 -30.60 -15.00
C ALA A 126 -4.48 -29.26 -15.75
N GLU A 127 -5.53 -28.40 -15.79
CA GLU A 127 -5.45 -27.08 -16.39
C GLU A 127 -4.59 -26.14 -15.52
N VAL A 128 -4.76 -26.15 -14.21
CA VAL A 128 -3.89 -25.40 -13.28
C VAL A 128 -2.42 -25.78 -13.49
N LYS A 129 -2.12 -27.06 -13.65
CA LYS A 129 -0.74 -27.52 -13.89
C LYS A 129 -0.16 -26.95 -15.18
N LYS A 130 -0.97 -26.84 -16.26
CA LYS A 130 -0.53 -26.20 -17.51
C LYS A 130 -0.21 -24.72 -17.27
N PHE A 131 -1.09 -23.98 -16.60
CA PHE A 131 -0.90 -22.56 -16.29
C PHE A 131 0.34 -22.34 -15.40
N TYR A 132 0.48 -23.11 -14.31
CA TYR A 132 1.65 -23.04 -13.43
C TYR A 132 2.95 -23.40 -14.16
N THR A 133 2.90 -24.35 -15.14
CA THR A 133 4.06 -24.64 -15.98
C THR A 133 4.48 -23.42 -16.79
N LYS A 134 3.51 -22.68 -17.36
CA LYS A 134 3.79 -21.46 -18.10
C LYS A 134 4.38 -20.35 -17.21
N ILE A 135 3.89 -20.19 -16.00
CA ILE A 135 4.50 -19.29 -15.01
C ILE A 135 5.95 -19.72 -14.71
N SER A 136 6.17 -21.01 -14.44
CA SER A 136 7.50 -21.56 -14.13
C SER A 136 8.50 -21.31 -15.26
N GLU A 137 8.08 -21.48 -16.54
CA GLU A 137 8.91 -21.17 -17.70
C GLU A 137 9.37 -19.70 -17.72
N GLN A 138 8.51 -18.75 -17.27
CA GLN A 138 8.85 -17.33 -17.21
C GLN A 138 9.86 -17.00 -16.11
N VAL A 139 9.78 -17.67 -14.97
CA VAL A 139 10.61 -17.36 -13.80
C VAL A 139 11.81 -18.27 -13.61
N GLN A 140 12.10 -19.13 -14.60
CA GLN A 140 13.28 -19.99 -14.58
C GLN A 140 14.57 -19.18 -14.44
N GLY A 141 15.41 -19.51 -13.43
CA GLY A 141 16.64 -18.79 -13.08
C GLY A 141 16.41 -17.49 -12.27
N LEU A 142 15.15 -17.23 -11.86
CA LEU A 142 14.77 -16.06 -11.06
C LEU A 142 14.19 -16.45 -9.68
N LEU A 143 14.16 -17.72 -9.36
CA LEU A 143 13.79 -18.22 -8.04
C LEU A 143 14.92 -18.01 -7.05
N TRP A 144 14.59 -18.04 -5.76
CA TRP A 144 15.57 -17.88 -4.69
C TRP A 144 16.76 -18.86 -4.80
N GLU A 145 16.54 -20.09 -5.26
CA GLU A 145 17.59 -21.07 -5.43
C GLU A 145 18.65 -20.64 -6.44
N ASP A 146 18.27 -19.88 -7.45
CA ASP A 146 19.12 -19.33 -8.50
C ASP A 146 19.62 -17.90 -8.19
N ASP A 147 19.62 -17.47 -6.92
CA ASP A 147 19.92 -16.11 -6.51
C ASP A 147 18.96 -15.07 -7.14
N GLY A 148 17.75 -15.50 -7.41
CA GLY A 148 16.65 -14.67 -7.91
C GLY A 148 15.91 -13.92 -6.80
N PRO A 149 15.03 -12.97 -7.17
CA PRO A 149 14.31 -12.15 -6.20
C PRO A 149 13.11 -12.87 -5.56
N ILE A 150 12.60 -13.96 -6.18
CA ILE A 150 11.38 -14.66 -5.71
C ILE A 150 11.72 -15.48 -4.47
N ILE A 151 11.31 -14.99 -3.30
CA ILE A 151 11.51 -15.61 -1.99
C ILE A 151 10.26 -16.23 -1.41
N GLY A 152 9.10 -15.93 -1.97
CA GLY A 152 7.81 -16.45 -1.54
C GLY A 152 6.84 -16.68 -2.67
N ILE A 153 5.96 -17.65 -2.48
CA ILE A 153 4.87 -17.99 -3.41
C ILE A 153 3.56 -18.05 -2.62
N GLN A 154 2.55 -17.32 -3.06
CA GLN A 154 1.20 -17.46 -2.52
C GLN A 154 0.37 -18.36 -3.42
N ILE A 155 -0.32 -19.30 -2.80
CA ILE A 155 -1.23 -20.25 -3.42
C ILE A 155 -2.66 -19.79 -3.17
N GLU A 156 -3.46 -19.68 -4.24
CA GLU A 156 -4.88 -19.29 -4.20
C GLU A 156 -5.11 -17.88 -3.58
N ASN A 157 -6.35 -17.47 -3.49
CA ASN A 157 -6.78 -16.29 -2.73
C ASN A 157 -8.17 -16.49 -2.18
N GLU A 158 -8.40 -16.06 -0.91
CA GLU A 158 -9.70 -16.10 -0.23
C GLU A 158 -10.41 -17.46 -0.34
N TYR A 159 -9.62 -18.53 -0.40
CA TYR A 159 -10.12 -19.89 -0.60
C TYR A 159 -10.89 -20.38 0.63
N GLY A 160 -12.11 -20.87 0.39
CA GLY A 160 -13.04 -21.26 1.45
C GLY A 160 -13.79 -20.06 2.08
N HIS A 161 -13.47 -18.84 1.64
CA HIS A 161 -14.14 -17.60 2.05
C HIS A 161 -14.95 -17.03 0.88
N CYS A 162 -14.29 -16.56 -0.18
CA CYS A 162 -14.96 -16.17 -1.42
C CYS A 162 -15.00 -17.35 -2.41
N GLY A 163 -15.83 -18.34 -2.11
CA GLY A 163 -15.92 -19.60 -2.86
C GLY A 163 -14.84 -20.62 -2.48
N GLY A 164 -14.81 -21.77 -3.17
CA GLY A 164 -13.94 -22.89 -2.85
C GLY A 164 -14.52 -23.82 -1.78
N LEU A 165 -13.79 -24.88 -1.47
CA LEU A 165 -14.18 -25.90 -0.50
C LEU A 165 -13.77 -25.50 0.93
N GLN A 166 -14.42 -26.10 1.91
CA GLN A 166 -14.20 -25.83 3.34
C GLN A 166 -13.60 -27.06 4.04
N GLY A 167 -13.10 -26.89 5.26
CA GLY A 167 -12.63 -27.96 6.13
C GLY A 167 -11.53 -28.82 5.49
N GLU A 168 -11.60 -30.13 5.69
CA GLU A 168 -10.59 -31.09 5.20
C GLU A 168 -10.47 -31.11 3.67
N GLU A 169 -11.58 -30.95 2.94
CA GLU A 169 -11.58 -30.92 1.49
C GLU A 169 -10.90 -29.65 0.96
N GLY A 170 -11.15 -28.51 1.60
CA GLY A 170 -10.48 -27.25 1.29
C GLY A 170 -8.98 -27.29 1.61
N GLU A 171 -8.62 -27.87 2.74
CA GLU A 171 -7.22 -28.08 3.11
C GLU A 171 -6.48 -28.98 2.12
N ALA A 172 -7.15 -30.07 1.67
CA ALA A 172 -6.61 -30.97 0.64
C ALA A 172 -6.39 -30.25 -0.69
N HIS A 173 -7.30 -29.36 -1.08
CA HIS A 173 -7.18 -28.54 -2.29
C HIS A 173 -5.92 -27.66 -2.26
N ILE A 174 -5.73 -26.87 -1.20
CA ILE A 174 -4.56 -26.00 -1.05
C ILE A 174 -3.26 -26.82 -1.06
N LYS A 175 -3.23 -27.96 -0.35
CA LYS A 175 -2.08 -28.88 -0.36
C LYS A 175 -1.78 -29.39 -1.79
N ARG A 176 -2.83 -29.76 -2.56
CA ARG A 176 -2.67 -30.26 -3.93
C ARG A 176 -2.13 -29.15 -4.87
N LEU A 177 -2.65 -27.93 -4.78
CA LEU A 177 -2.14 -26.79 -5.54
C LEU A 177 -0.66 -26.50 -5.23
N ASN A 178 -0.29 -26.49 -3.95
CA ASN A 178 1.10 -26.32 -3.52
C ASN A 178 2.00 -27.44 -4.04
N GLN A 179 1.51 -28.68 -4.06
CA GLN A 179 2.23 -29.80 -4.65
C GLN A 179 2.44 -29.61 -6.16
N ILE A 180 1.39 -29.21 -6.89
CA ILE A 180 1.48 -28.91 -8.34
C ILE A 180 2.50 -27.80 -8.61
N ALA A 181 2.48 -26.71 -7.82
CA ALA A 181 3.45 -25.64 -7.95
C ALA A 181 4.89 -26.18 -7.83
N LYS A 182 5.16 -27.03 -6.84
CA LYS A 182 6.49 -27.64 -6.64
C LYS A 182 6.85 -28.62 -7.78
N GLU A 183 5.88 -29.42 -8.25
CA GLU A 183 6.09 -30.36 -9.37
C GLU A 183 6.52 -29.68 -10.66
N VAL A 184 6.04 -28.46 -10.92
CA VAL A 184 6.41 -27.69 -12.12
C VAL A 184 7.62 -26.78 -11.89
N GLY A 185 8.25 -26.83 -10.72
CA GLY A 185 9.48 -26.09 -10.42
C GLY A 185 9.26 -24.70 -9.79
N LEU A 186 8.06 -24.35 -9.37
CA LEU A 186 7.80 -23.14 -8.60
C LEU A 186 8.18 -23.38 -7.12
N VAL A 187 9.48 -23.27 -6.81
CA VAL A 187 10.04 -23.57 -5.49
C VAL A 187 10.58 -22.31 -4.83
N ALA A 188 10.09 -22.00 -3.63
CA ALA A 188 10.51 -20.87 -2.83
C ALA A 188 10.65 -21.27 -1.35
N PRO A 189 11.44 -20.55 -0.54
CA PRO A 189 11.56 -20.83 0.89
C PRO A 189 10.26 -20.58 1.69
N LEU A 190 9.39 -19.68 1.22
CA LEU A 190 8.15 -19.33 1.89
C LEU A 190 6.95 -19.62 0.99
N TYR A 191 5.93 -20.27 1.56
CA TYR A 191 4.63 -20.44 0.90
C TYR A 191 3.53 -19.89 1.79
N THR A 192 2.65 -19.08 1.20
CA THR A 192 1.55 -18.44 1.90
C THR A 192 0.19 -18.83 1.30
N ALA A 193 -0.85 -18.73 2.09
CA ALA A 193 -2.25 -18.74 1.68
C ALA A 193 -3.03 -17.75 2.55
N THR A 194 -4.17 -17.27 2.06
CA THR A 194 -5.05 -16.41 2.85
C THR A 194 -5.55 -17.13 4.09
N GLY A 195 -5.64 -16.42 5.21
CA GLY A 195 -5.94 -17.00 6.51
C GLY A 195 -7.13 -16.39 7.26
N TRP A 196 -7.93 -15.53 6.62
CA TRP A 196 -9.11 -14.93 7.23
C TRP A 196 -10.39 -15.73 6.99
N GLY A 197 -11.38 -15.52 7.85
CA GLY A 197 -12.63 -16.26 7.81
C GLY A 197 -12.40 -17.76 7.93
N GLY A 198 -13.22 -18.55 7.28
CA GLY A 198 -13.10 -20.00 7.20
C GLY A 198 -12.11 -20.52 6.14
N ALA A 199 -11.21 -19.67 5.64
CA ALA A 199 -10.30 -20.03 4.58
C ALA A 199 -9.33 -21.16 4.94
N ALA A 200 -9.16 -22.13 4.03
CA ALA A 200 -8.21 -23.23 4.21
C ALA A 200 -6.80 -22.79 3.83
N THR A 201 -5.85 -22.89 4.77
CA THR A 201 -4.43 -22.58 4.52
C THR A 201 -3.60 -23.75 4.04
N GLY A 202 -4.11 -24.98 4.20
CA GLY A 202 -3.38 -26.20 3.87
C GLY A 202 -2.07 -26.37 4.64
N GLY A 203 -1.92 -25.70 5.80
CA GLY A 203 -0.69 -25.70 6.58
C GLY A 203 0.38 -24.74 6.06
N LEU A 204 0.09 -23.93 5.03
CA LEU A 204 0.95 -22.85 4.57
C LEU A 204 0.89 -21.67 5.56
N LEU A 205 1.82 -20.71 5.43
CA LEU A 205 1.81 -19.51 6.24
C LEU A 205 0.54 -18.69 5.97
N PRO A 206 -0.33 -18.47 6.97
CA PRO A 206 -1.50 -17.64 6.80
C PRO A 206 -1.08 -16.17 6.68
N VAL A 207 -1.57 -15.50 5.65
CA VAL A 207 -1.48 -14.05 5.51
C VAL A 207 -2.88 -13.46 5.67
N MET A 208 -2.95 -12.32 6.35
CA MET A 208 -4.19 -11.69 6.78
C MET A 208 -4.47 -10.42 5.98
N GLY A 209 -5.70 -9.92 6.08
CA GLY A 209 -6.16 -8.68 5.48
C GLY A 209 -6.73 -7.71 6.51
N GLY A 210 -7.22 -6.59 6.01
CA GLY A 210 -7.92 -5.56 6.77
C GLY A 210 -8.04 -4.28 5.97
N TYR A 211 -9.24 -3.71 5.89
CA TYR A 211 -9.51 -2.50 5.13
C TYR A 211 -10.20 -1.46 6.01
N CYS A 212 -9.95 -0.19 5.72
CA CYS A 212 -10.57 0.91 6.46
C CYS A 212 -12.06 1.07 6.17
N GLU A 213 -12.54 0.48 5.08
CA GLU A 213 -13.94 0.48 4.62
C GLU A 213 -14.14 -0.71 3.67
N ALA A 214 -15.39 -1.06 3.36
CA ALA A 214 -15.75 -2.16 2.45
C ALA A 214 -16.53 -1.66 1.22
N PRO A 215 -15.84 -1.23 0.15
CA PRO A 215 -16.52 -0.79 -1.08
C PRO A 215 -17.34 -1.88 -1.77
N TRP A 216 -17.03 -3.15 -1.52
CA TRP A 216 -17.74 -4.33 -2.04
C TRP A 216 -19.03 -4.64 -1.29
N ASP A 217 -19.25 -4.07 -0.09
CA ASP A 217 -20.50 -4.27 0.66
C ASP A 217 -21.69 -3.74 -0.13
N GLN A 218 -22.79 -4.49 -0.15
CA GLN A 218 -23.96 -4.17 -0.97
C GLN A 218 -24.87 -3.09 -0.35
N SER A 219 -24.57 -2.64 0.87
CA SER A 219 -25.27 -1.52 1.51
C SER A 219 -24.96 -0.21 0.81
N VAL A 220 -25.99 0.60 0.62
CA VAL A 220 -25.86 1.99 0.15
C VAL A 220 -26.01 3.00 1.29
N GLU A 221 -25.88 2.54 2.53
CA GLU A 221 -25.87 3.33 3.76
C GLU A 221 -24.48 3.34 4.39
N GLU A 222 -24.27 4.16 5.40
CA GLU A 222 -23.06 4.11 6.22
C GLU A 222 -22.91 2.75 6.91
N LEU A 223 -21.70 2.18 6.85
CA LEU A 223 -21.37 0.98 7.61
C LEU A 223 -21.05 1.34 9.06
N PRO A 224 -21.18 0.37 9.99
CA PRO A 224 -20.76 0.55 11.39
C PRO A 224 -19.29 0.97 11.52
N PRO A 225 -18.88 1.49 12.70
CA PRO A 225 -17.48 1.78 12.95
C PRO A 225 -16.59 0.56 12.69
N ASN A 226 -15.51 0.76 11.94
CA ASN A 226 -14.63 -0.31 11.49
C ASN A 226 -13.73 -0.83 12.63
N GLU A 227 -13.63 -2.15 12.75
CA GLU A 227 -12.88 -2.85 13.80
C GLU A 227 -11.35 -2.76 13.64
N ASN A 228 -10.86 -2.37 12.46
CA ASN A 228 -9.42 -2.27 12.20
C ASN A 228 -8.74 -1.10 12.94
N TYR A 229 -9.49 -0.30 13.70
CA TYR A 229 -8.98 0.78 14.54
C TYR A 229 -8.91 0.45 16.03
N VAL A 230 -9.19 -0.80 16.44
CA VAL A 230 -9.05 -1.28 17.81
C VAL A 230 -7.92 -2.29 17.93
N PHE A 231 -7.21 -2.29 19.06
CA PHE A 231 -6.18 -3.28 19.33
C PHE A 231 -6.83 -4.56 19.83
N VAL A 232 -6.79 -5.60 19.00
CA VAL A 232 -7.39 -6.90 19.30
C VAL A 232 -6.45 -8.05 18.95
N ASN A 233 -6.64 -9.18 19.63
CA ASN A 233 -5.91 -10.40 19.30
C ASN A 233 -6.55 -11.20 18.15
N ASP A 234 -7.74 -10.81 17.75
CA ASP A 234 -8.40 -11.38 16.58
C ASP A 234 -7.69 -10.90 15.32
N ARG A 235 -7.24 -11.85 14.49
CA ARG A 235 -6.57 -11.57 13.21
C ARG A 235 -7.54 -11.53 12.05
N ASN A 236 -8.83 -11.77 12.29
CA ASN A 236 -9.87 -11.75 11.27
C ASN A 236 -10.30 -10.30 10.94
N ASP A 237 -10.83 -10.08 9.74
CA ASP A 237 -11.56 -8.87 9.36
C ASP A 237 -12.97 -9.27 8.91
N PRO A 238 -14.02 -8.96 9.69
CA PRO A 238 -15.39 -9.35 9.37
C PRO A 238 -15.96 -8.64 8.13
N ASN A 239 -15.31 -7.59 7.61
CA ASN A 239 -15.76 -6.88 6.42
C ASN A 239 -15.31 -7.59 5.13
N ILE A 240 -14.23 -8.39 5.16
CA ILE A 240 -13.80 -9.17 4.00
C ILE A 240 -14.86 -10.25 3.71
N GLY A 241 -15.41 -10.26 2.49
CA GLY A 241 -16.46 -11.20 2.05
C GLY A 241 -17.89 -10.81 2.50
N SER A 242 -18.11 -9.59 3.00
CA SER A 242 -19.45 -9.12 3.39
C SER A 242 -20.44 -9.09 2.23
N ASP A 243 -19.98 -8.88 1.01
CA ASP A 243 -20.77 -8.96 -0.22
C ASP A 243 -21.33 -10.38 -0.48
N TYR A 244 -20.63 -11.42 -0.07
CA TYR A 244 -21.10 -12.81 -0.13
C TYR A 244 -21.90 -13.23 1.11
N GLY A 245 -22.06 -12.35 2.10
CA GLY A 245 -22.75 -12.65 3.36
C GLY A 245 -22.03 -13.69 4.23
N ILE A 246 -20.74 -13.90 3.99
CA ILE A 246 -19.93 -14.91 4.68
C ILE A 246 -19.33 -14.29 5.94
N LYS A 247 -19.58 -14.95 7.08
CA LYS A 247 -18.95 -14.65 8.37
C LYS A 247 -18.52 -15.98 8.95
N HIS A 248 -17.25 -16.32 8.82
CA HIS A 248 -16.70 -17.54 9.41
C HIS A 248 -15.55 -17.19 10.35
N ASP A 249 -15.45 -17.96 11.43
CA ASP A 249 -14.32 -17.89 12.33
C ASP A 249 -13.08 -18.56 11.70
N ILE A 250 -11.90 -18.10 12.11
CA ILE A 250 -10.64 -18.74 11.73
C ILE A 250 -10.63 -20.18 12.24
N THR A 251 -10.33 -21.13 11.36
CA THR A 251 -10.43 -22.59 11.66
C THR A 251 -9.10 -23.24 12.04
N TYR A 252 -8.00 -22.49 12.06
CA TYR A 252 -6.67 -22.99 12.44
C TYR A 252 -6.17 -22.31 13.73
N ASP A 253 -5.17 -22.92 14.39
CA ASP A 253 -4.51 -22.32 15.55
C ASP A 253 -3.63 -21.12 15.14
N ILE A 254 -4.12 -19.90 15.36
CA ILE A 254 -3.40 -18.67 15.05
C ILE A 254 -2.08 -18.52 15.80
N THR A 255 -1.92 -19.20 16.95
CA THR A 255 -0.70 -19.11 17.77
C THR A 255 0.45 -19.96 17.22
N ALA A 256 0.15 -20.87 16.28
CA ALA A 256 1.15 -21.68 15.61
C ALA A 256 1.92 -20.93 14.52
N PHE A 257 1.43 -19.75 14.09
CA PHE A 257 1.96 -18.98 12.98
C PHE A 257 2.23 -17.52 13.37
N PRO A 258 3.22 -16.85 12.75
CA PRO A 258 3.41 -15.43 12.92
C PRO A 258 2.19 -14.64 12.38
N TYR A 259 1.95 -13.45 12.94
CA TYR A 259 0.93 -12.55 12.42
C TYR A 259 1.52 -11.77 11.23
N LEU A 260 1.09 -12.12 10.03
CA LEU A 260 1.55 -11.54 8.77
C LEU A 260 0.33 -11.00 8.00
N THR A 261 0.49 -9.90 7.26
CA THR A 261 -0.53 -9.42 6.33
C THR A 261 -0.04 -9.47 4.88
N ALA A 262 -0.95 -9.68 3.95
CA ALA A 262 -0.71 -9.49 2.51
C ALA A 262 -1.70 -8.47 1.93
N GLU A 263 -2.84 -8.27 2.60
CA GLU A 263 -3.93 -7.44 2.11
C GLU A 263 -4.41 -6.45 3.18
N LEU A 264 -3.45 -5.75 3.83
CA LEU A 264 -3.80 -4.54 4.56
C LEU A 264 -4.04 -3.42 3.54
N GLY A 265 -5.25 -2.84 3.52
CA GLY A 265 -5.62 -1.85 2.52
C GLY A 265 -4.66 -0.66 2.49
N GLY A 266 -3.94 -0.48 1.38
CA GLY A 266 -3.15 0.73 1.12
C GLY A 266 -4.00 1.90 0.64
N GLY A 267 -5.24 1.64 0.32
CA GLY A 267 -6.29 2.53 -0.13
C GLY A 267 -7.57 1.73 -0.34
N LEU A 268 -8.44 2.17 -1.24
CA LEU A 268 -9.70 1.52 -1.58
C LEU A 268 -9.99 1.62 -3.07
N GLN A 269 -10.37 0.50 -3.70
CA GLN A 269 -11.01 0.51 -5.02
C GLN A 269 -12.52 0.63 -4.83
N VAL A 270 -13.09 1.73 -5.32
CA VAL A 270 -14.53 1.95 -5.22
C VAL A 270 -15.30 1.15 -6.25
N THR A 271 -16.52 0.73 -5.90
CA THR A 271 -17.48 0.12 -6.81
C THR A 271 -18.48 1.17 -7.31
N HIS A 272 -19.26 0.83 -8.36
CA HIS A 272 -20.29 1.73 -8.88
C HIS A 272 -21.30 2.13 -7.81
N HIS A 273 -21.75 1.19 -6.98
CA HIS A 273 -22.81 1.41 -5.99
C HIS A 273 -22.32 1.94 -4.64
N ARG A 274 -20.99 1.83 -4.36
CA ARG A 274 -20.42 2.24 -3.07
C ARG A 274 -19.07 2.91 -3.25
N ARG A 275 -18.98 4.20 -2.89
CA ARG A 275 -17.81 5.05 -3.17
C ARG A 275 -17.30 5.77 -1.91
N PRO A 276 -16.75 5.04 -0.94
CA PRO A 276 -16.08 5.65 0.20
C PRO A 276 -14.75 6.28 -0.22
N VAL A 277 -14.25 7.23 0.57
CA VAL A 277 -12.99 7.94 0.31
C VAL A 277 -12.03 7.69 1.46
N ALA A 278 -11.00 6.89 1.21
CA ALA A 278 -9.93 6.68 2.19
C ALA A 278 -9.01 7.90 2.26
N SER A 279 -8.71 8.36 3.47
CA SER A 279 -7.69 9.36 3.74
C SER A 279 -6.35 8.72 4.10
N ALA A 280 -5.27 9.50 4.00
CA ALA A 280 -3.94 9.04 4.43
C ALA A 280 -3.92 8.65 5.93
N LYS A 281 -4.65 9.38 6.78
CA LYS A 281 -4.78 9.08 8.21
C LYS A 281 -5.54 7.77 8.46
N ASP A 282 -6.57 7.46 7.66
CA ASP A 282 -7.27 6.17 7.76
C ASP A 282 -6.29 5.00 7.65
N ILE A 283 -5.43 5.05 6.64
CA ILE A 283 -4.45 3.99 6.38
C ILE A 283 -3.33 4.00 7.41
N GLY A 284 -2.83 5.19 7.80
CA GLY A 284 -1.78 5.35 8.80
C GLY A 284 -2.18 4.82 10.18
N ALA A 285 -3.37 5.21 10.66
CA ALA A 285 -3.90 4.77 11.95
C ALA A 285 -4.15 3.25 11.98
N MET A 286 -4.79 2.72 10.94
CA MET A 286 -5.03 1.28 10.80
C MET A 286 -3.71 0.50 10.82
N SER A 287 -2.71 0.95 10.06
CA SER A 287 -1.39 0.30 10.01
C SER A 287 -0.69 0.31 11.36
N MET A 288 -0.73 1.43 12.09
CA MET A 288 -0.16 1.56 13.43
C MET A 288 -0.87 0.62 14.42
N VAL A 289 -2.22 0.52 14.34
CA VAL A 289 -3.00 -0.42 15.16
C VAL A 289 -2.61 -1.86 14.89
N LYS A 290 -2.43 -2.26 13.62
CA LYS A 290 -1.98 -3.63 13.29
C LYS A 290 -0.58 -3.92 13.82
N ILE A 291 0.36 -2.97 13.77
CA ILE A 291 1.69 -3.12 14.40
C ILE A 291 1.53 -3.30 15.91
N GLY A 292 0.75 -2.45 16.57
CA GLY A 292 0.48 -2.57 18.01
C GLY A 292 -0.18 -3.89 18.39
N SER A 293 -1.02 -4.45 17.51
CA SER A 293 -1.69 -5.75 17.66
C SER A 293 -0.80 -6.96 17.41
N GLY A 294 0.47 -6.77 17.02
CA GLY A 294 1.43 -7.88 16.93
C GLY A 294 1.81 -8.31 15.51
N VAL A 295 1.43 -7.57 14.48
CA VAL A 295 1.88 -7.82 13.10
C VAL A 295 3.40 -7.76 13.03
N ASN A 296 4.00 -8.69 12.30
CA ASN A 296 5.46 -8.81 12.06
C ASN A 296 5.84 -8.92 10.57
N LEU A 297 4.91 -8.71 9.67
CA LEU A 297 5.05 -8.33 8.27
C LEU A 297 3.84 -7.51 7.91
N ILE A 298 4.02 -6.27 7.43
CA ILE A 298 2.95 -5.49 6.85
C ILE A 298 2.99 -5.65 5.33
N GLY A 299 1.93 -6.25 4.78
CA GLY A 299 1.69 -6.34 3.34
C GLY A 299 0.49 -5.50 2.95
N TYR A 300 0.73 -4.49 2.12
CA TYR A 300 -0.30 -3.57 1.64
C TYR A 300 -0.91 -4.01 0.31
N TYR A 301 -2.22 -4.00 0.23
CA TYR A 301 -3.01 -4.21 -0.98
C TYR A 301 -3.95 -3.01 -1.23
N MET A 302 -3.86 -2.22 -2.31
CA MET A 302 -2.70 -2.12 -3.23
C MET A 302 -1.67 -1.15 -2.65
N TYR A 303 -0.40 -1.37 -2.91
CA TYR A 303 0.62 -0.35 -2.70
C TYR A 303 0.80 0.53 -3.95
N HIS A 304 0.60 -0.05 -5.12
CA HIS A 304 0.68 0.63 -6.42
C HIS A 304 -0.61 0.41 -7.21
N GLY A 305 -1.27 1.48 -7.60
CA GLY A 305 -2.42 1.44 -8.50
C GLY A 305 -2.02 1.04 -9.93
N GLY A 306 -2.99 0.97 -10.81
CA GLY A 306 -2.75 0.59 -12.19
C GLY A 306 -3.96 0.81 -13.08
N THR A 307 -3.84 0.35 -14.33
CA THR A 307 -4.89 0.40 -15.34
C THR A 307 -5.07 -1.01 -15.92
N ASN A 308 -6.27 -1.54 -15.94
CA ASN A 308 -6.55 -2.84 -16.53
C ASN A 308 -6.10 -2.89 -17.99
N PRO A 309 -5.43 -3.97 -18.43
CA PRO A 309 -5.06 -4.10 -19.83
C PRO A 309 -6.30 -4.28 -20.73
N LYS A 310 -6.22 -3.83 -21.97
CA LYS A 310 -7.24 -4.11 -22.97
C LYS A 310 -7.26 -5.62 -23.25
N GLY A 311 -8.44 -6.26 -23.10
CA GLY A 311 -8.66 -7.65 -23.49
C GLY A 311 -8.85 -7.78 -24.99
N LYS A 312 -8.68 -9.00 -25.52
CA LYS A 312 -8.94 -9.33 -26.92
C LYS A 312 -10.41 -9.67 -27.17
N MET A 313 -11.04 -10.30 -26.19
CA MET A 313 -12.40 -10.84 -26.30
C MET A 313 -13.39 -10.12 -25.37
N SER A 314 -12.91 -9.57 -24.27
CA SER A 314 -13.73 -8.98 -23.19
C SER A 314 -13.03 -7.83 -22.51
N THR A 315 -13.78 -7.11 -21.68
CA THR A 315 -13.19 -6.24 -20.65
C THR A 315 -12.76 -7.08 -19.45
N LEU A 316 -11.71 -6.64 -18.71
CA LEU A 316 -11.02 -7.52 -17.77
C LEU A 316 -11.26 -7.16 -16.29
N GLN A 317 -12.12 -6.19 -16.01
CA GLN A 317 -12.53 -5.82 -14.65
C GLN A 317 -13.62 -6.76 -14.11
N GLU A 318 -13.78 -6.79 -12.80
CA GLU A 318 -14.95 -7.38 -12.16
C GLU A 318 -16.22 -6.61 -12.55
N SER A 319 -17.28 -7.34 -12.91
CA SER A 319 -18.51 -6.76 -13.41
C SER A 319 -19.72 -7.67 -13.14
N ARG A 320 -20.89 -7.07 -12.94
CA ARG A 320 -22.17 -7.78 -12.83
C ARG A 320 -22.53 -8.56 -14.09
N GLU A 321 -21.98 -8.20 -15.24
CA GLU A 321 -22.16 -8.96 -16.50
C GLU A 321 -21.63 -10.39 -16.39
N THR A 322 -20.65 -10.65 -15.54
CA THR A 322 -20.08 -11.97 -15.29
C THR A 322 -20.61 -12.65 -14.03
N GLY A 323 -21.69 -12.10 -13.44
CA GLY A 323 -22.37 -12.70 -12.28
C GLY A 323 -21.81 -12.28 -10.93
N TYR A 324 -20.89 -11.29 -10.90
CA TYR A 324 -20.43 -10.68 -9.67
C TYR A 324 -21.44 -9.68 -9.11
N LEU A 325 -21.25 -9.29 -7.86
CA LEU A 325 -22.13 -8.32 -7.19
C LEU A 325 -21.74 -6.87 -7.47
N ASN A 326 -20.50 -6.65 -7.90
CA ASN A 326 -19.88 -5.35 -8.08
C ASN A 326 -19.67 -5.01 -9.55
N ASP A 327 -19.73 -3.72 -9.87
CA ASP A 327 -19.22 -3.14 -11.11
C ASP A 327 -18.07 -2.20 -10.78
N LEU A 328 -16.95 -2.36 -11.48
CA LEU A 328 -15.75 -1.54 -11.33
C LEU A 328 -15.48 -0.73 -12.60
N PRO A 329 -14.64 0.32 -12.56
CA PRO A 329 -14.18 0.97 -13.77
C PRO A 329 -13.57 -0.06 -14.73
N VAL A 330 -13.75 0.16 -16.04
CA VAL A 330 -13.25 -0.81 -17.04
C VAL A 330 -11.73 -0.83 -17.07
N PHE A 331 -11.11 0.35 -17.00
CA PHE A 331 -9.66 0.50 -17.04
C PHE A 331 -9.09 0.96 -15.71
N GLY A 332 -9.66 2.00 -15.09
CA GLY A 332 -9.11 2.63 -13.90
C GLY A 332 -9.00 1.66 -12.71
N TYR A 333 -7.80 1.46 -12.20
CA TYR A 333 -7.50 0.68 -11.00
C TYR A 333 -6.53 1.45 -10.08
N ASP A 334 -6.85 2.70 -9.81
CA ASP A 334 -6.04 3.59 -8.98
C ASP A 334 -5.93 3.12 -7.53
N PHE A 335 -7.00 2.54 -6.99
CA PHE A 335 -7.10 2.04 -5.62
C PHE A 335 -6.87 3.12 -4.54
N ALA A 336 -6.74 4.38 -4.88
CA ALA A 336 -6.22 5.45 -4.01
C ALA A 336 -4.92 5.02 -3.28
N ALA A 337 -4.09 4.25 -3.97
CA ALA A 337 -2.90 3.58 -3.45
C ALA A 337 -1.80 4.55 -3.03
N PRO A 338 -0.81 4.13 -2.21
CA PRO A 338 0.38 4.93 -1.88
C PRO A 338 1.12 5.44 -3.11
N VAL A 339 1.33 4.61 -4.12
CA VAL A 339 1.72 5.03 -5.48
C VAL A 339 0.50 4.86 -6.37
N ARG A 340 -0.03 5.99 -6.87
CA ARG A 340 -1.27 6.05 -7.61
C ARG A 340 -1.13 5.47 -9.03
N GLU A 341 -2.23 5.40 -9.76
CA GLU A 341 -2.35 4.81 -11.08
C GLU A 341 -1.32 5.29 -12.10
N TYR A 342 -0.92 6.55 -12.06
CA TYR A 342 0.07 7.14 -12.96
C TYR A 342 1.45 7.32 -12.31
N GLY A 343 1.69 6.65 -11.18
CA GLY A 343 2.96 6.70 -10.46
C GLY A 343 3.11 7.91 -9.53
N GLN A 344 2.05 8.63 -9.23
CA GLN A 344 2.06 9.71 -8.25
C GLN A 344 2.28 9.15 -6.84
N MET A 345 3.19 9.75 -6.08
CA MET A 345 3.41 9.40 -4.67
C MET A 345 2.44 10.21 -3.80
N SER A 346 1.48 9.52 -3.18
CA SER A 346 0.36 10.13 -2.45
C SER A 346 0.72 10.48 -1.00
N ASP A 347 -0.17 11.20 -0.33
CA ASP A 347 -0.04 11.47 1.12
C ASP A 347 -0.15 10.19 1.94
N THR A 348 -0.87 9.17 1.46
CA THR A 348 -0.89 7.83 2.08
C THR A 348 0.50 7.22 2.13
N LEU A 349 1.32 7.37 1.06
CA LEU A 349 2.70 6.90 1.08
C LEU A 349 3.51 7.62 2.17
N LYS A 350 3.32 8.93 2.34
CA LYS A 350 4.02 9.69 3.38
C LYS A 350 3.68 9.18 4.78
N GLU A 351 2.40 8.89 5.05
CA GLU A 351 1.94 8.36 6.34
C GLU A 351 2.52 6.97 6.64
N ILE A 352 2.35 6.01 5.74
CA ILE A 352 2.84 4.64 5.98
C ILE A 352 4.37 4.54 5.96
N LYS A 353 5.06 5.47 5.28
CA LYS A 353 6.51 5.56 5.27
C LYS A 353 7.08 5.80 6.68
N LEU A 354 6.39 6.54 7.55
CA LEU A 354 6.81 6.72 8.95
C LEU A 354 6.96 5.37 9.64
N LEU A 355 5.97 4.49 9.47
CA LEU A 355 5.99 3.15 10.04
C LEU A 355 7.03 2.25 9.35
N SER A 356 7.17 2.37 8.03
CA SER A 356 8.18 1.61 7.27
C SER A 356 9.61 1.96 7.71
N MET A 357 9.91 3.25 7.92
CA MET A 357 11.21 3.70 8.44
C MET A 357 11.45 3.18 9.86
N PHE A 358 10.43 3.19 10.71
CA PHE A 358 10.51 2.64 12.07
C PHE A 358 10.79 1.14 12.05
N VAL A 359 10.01 0.33 11.34
CA VAL A 359 10.19 -1.13 11.33
C VAL A 359 11.48 -1.55 10.62
N TYR A 360 11.99 -0.76 9.68
CA TYR A 360 13.29 -1.04 9.06
C TYR A 360 14.43 -1.05 10.08
N ASP A 361 14.47 -0.07 10.98
CA ASP A 361 15.57 0.10 11.93
C ASP A 361 15.31 -0.57 13.29
N PHE A 362 14.05 -0.70 13.72
CA PHE A 362 13.65 -1.23 15.03
C PHE A 362 12.88 -2.55 14.95
N GLY A 363 12.48 -2.97 13.75
CA GLY A 363 11.70 -4.19 13.50
C GLY A 363 12.33 -5.47 14.07
N PRO A 364 13.63 -5.72 13.96
CA PRO A 364 14.24 -6.91 14.54
C PRO A 364 14.02 -7.06 16.06
N SER A 365 14.05 -5.97 16.81
CA SER A 365 13.70 -5.98 18.24
C SER A 365 12.19 -6.09 18.46
N LEU A 366 11.40 -5.39 17.65
CA LEU A 366 9.94 -5.42 17.73
C LEU A 366 9.39 -6.83 17.47
N CYS A 367 9.97 -7.61 16.55
CA CYS A 367 9.60 -9.00 16.28
C CYS A 367 9.68 -9.90 17.52
N GLN A 368 10.59 -9.61 18.45
CA GLN A 368 10.80 -10.39 19.67
C GLN A 368 9.89 -9.94 20.83
N MET A 369 9.08 -8.91 20.62
CA MET A 369 8.14 -8.39 21.60
C MET A 369 6.77 -9.04 21.42
N HIS A 370 6.11 -9.34 22.51
CA HIS A 370 4.71 -9.77 22.54
C HIS A 370 3.80 -8.59 22.86
N THR A 371 2.53 -8.68 22.44
CA THR A 371 1.52 -7.67 22.76
C THR A 371 0.89 -7.98 24.11
N VAL A 372 0.84 -6.97 24.97
CA VAL A 372 0.07 -6.95 26.21
C VAL A 372 -1.16 -6.10 25.97
N TRP A 373 -2.31 -6.71 26.08
CA TRP A 373 -3.61 -6.10 25.83
C TRP A 373 -4.09 -5.32 27.05
N ASP A 374 -4.92 -4.31 26.82
CA ASP A 374 -5.66 -3.67 27.90
C ASP A 374 -6.60 -4.71 28.55
N GLU A 375 -6.79 -4.62 29.87
CA GLU A 375 -7.73 -5.48 30.62
C GLU A 375 -9.19 -5.20 30.20
N LYS A 376 -9.48 -4.00 29.71
CA LYS A 376 -10.78 -3.60 29.16
C LYS A 376 -10.84 -3.94 27.68
N GLU A 377 -11.86 -4.70 27.28
CA GLU A 377 -12.14 -4.95 25.86
C GLU A 377 -12.39 -3.64 25.13
N GLN A 378 -11.65 -3.40 24.05
CA GLN A 378 -11.81 -2.24 23.19
C GLN A 378 -12.86 -2.54 22.12
N LYS A 379 -13.74 -1.57 21.86
CA LYS A 379 -14.81 -1.69 20.87
C LYS A 379 -14.76 -0.54 19.86
N PRO A 380 -15.08 -0.78 18.60
CA PRO A 380 -15.07 0.28 17.58
C PRO A 380 -16.08 1.40 17.85
N GLU A 381 -17.21 1.08 18.57
CA GLU A 381 -18.25 2.06 18.95
C GLU A 381 -17.91 2.84 20.24
N ASP A 382 -16.81 2.53 20.91
CA ASP A 382 -16.39 3.29 22.09
C ASP A 382 -15.56 4.51 21.65
N PHE A 383 -16.21 5.66 21.57
CA PHE A 383 -15.58 6.93 21.19
C PHE A 383 -15.12 7.77 22.40
N GLU A 384 -15.36 7.27 23.63
CA GLU A 384 -15.08 7.98 24.89
C GLU A 384 -13.72 7.65 25.50
N HIS A 385 -13.14 6.46 25.19
CA HIS A 385 -11.92 5.97 25.81
C HIS A 385 -10.78 5.82 24.81
N LEU A 386 -9.56 6.08 25.26
CA LEU A 386 -8.34 5.81 24.51
C LEU A 386 -8.20 4.30 24.29
N ARG A 387 -7.71 3.93 23.13
CA ARG A 387 -7.34 2.56 22.76
C ARG A 387 -5.85 2.38 22.94
N LEU A 388 -5.45 1.39 23.73
CA LEU A 388 -4.06 1.20 24.13
C LEU A 388 -3.63 -0.25 23.90
N ALA A 389 -2.37 -0.41 23.49
CA ALA A 389 -1.68 -1.70 23.47
C ALA A 389 -0.21 -1.49 23.80
N VAL A 390 0.43 -2.50 24.37
CA VAL A 390 1.86 -2.46 24.69
C VAL A 390 2.57 -3.61 24.00
N ARG A 391 3.57 -3.33 23.15
CA ARG A 391 4.50 -4.36 22.68
C ARG A 391 5.78 -4.31 23.52
N THR A 392 6.16 -5.44 24.10
CA THR A 392 7.27 -5.50 25.06
C THR A 392 7.95 -6.87 25.10
N ASP A 393 9.26 -6.85 25.40
CA ASP A 393 10.01 -8.04 25.80
C ASP A 393 9.96 -8.31 27.32
N GLY A 394 9.11 -7.57 28.05
CA GLY A 394 8.98 -7.57 29.49
C GLY A 394 9.74 -6.46 30.19
N THR A 395 10.74 -5.87 29.55
CA THR A 395 11.56 -4.77 30.07
C THR A 395 11.38 -3.51 29.23
N SER A 396 11.73 -3.60 27.96
CA SER A 396 11.66 -2.52 26.97
C SER A 396 10.47 -2.70 26.04
N GLY A 397 10.08 -1.64 25.35
CA GLY A 397 8.99 -1.74 24.39
C GLY A 397 8.40 -0.40 23.96
N TYR A 398 7.17 -0.50 23.46
CA TYR A 398 6.42 0.63 22.94
C TYR A 398 4.97 0.58 23.43
N LEU A 399 4.48 1.73 23.91
CA LEU A 399 3.07 1.96 24.20
C LEU A 399 2.41 2.55 22.96
N PHE A 400 1.48 1.82 22.37
CA PHE A 400 0.67 2.26 21.24
C PHE A 400 -0.61 2.92 21.75
N VAL A 401 -0.94 4.08 21.17
CA VAL A 401 -2.09 4.91 21.53
C VAL A 401 -2.88 5.21 20.27
N ASN A 402 -4.15 4.90 20.26
CA ASN A 402 -5.06 5.24 19.17
C ASN A 402 -6.29 5.98 19.68
N ASN A 403 -6.44 7.25 19.27
CA ASN A 403 -7.62 8.10 19.46
C ASN A 403 -8.23 8.48 18.10
N TYR A 404 -8.22 7.52 17.18
CA TYR A 404 -8.72 7.65 15.81
C TYR A 404 -9.80 6.61 15.52
N GLN A 405 -10.90 7.05 14.92
CA GLN A 405 -11.91 6.19 14.30
C GLN A 405 -12.38 6.85 13.00
N ARG A 406 -12.26 6.13 11.89
CA ARG A 406 -12.70 6.66 10.59
C ARG A 406 -14.15 7.16 10.66
N ARG A 407 -14.39 8.39 10.20
CA ARG A 407 -15.67 9.10 10.16
C ARG A 407 -16.30 9.46 11.52
N TYR A 408 -15.74 9.02 12.63
CA TYR A 408 -16.28 9.31 13.97
C TYR A 408 -15.30 10.14 14.78
N ALA A 409 -15.85 11.14 15.49
CA ALA A 409 -15.04 11.93 16.40
C ALA A 409 -14.82 11.18 17.72
N MET A 410 -13.56 10.98 18.08
CA MET A 410 -13.15 10.49 19.38
C MET A 410 -13.09 11.66 20.38
N LYS A 411 -13.29 11.36 21.65
CA LYS A 411 -13.17 12.34 22.73
C LYS A 411 -11.73 12.83 22.91
N ASP A 412 -11.56 14.14 23.12
CA ASP A 412 -10.28 14.71 23.53
C ASP A 412 -9.96 14.33 24.98
N HIS A 413 -8.73 13.92 25.27
CA HIS A 413 -8.19 13.62 26.58
C HIS A 413 -7.12 14.64 26.95
N MET A 414 -7.51 15.58 27.80
CA MET A 414 -6.62 16.67 28.21
C MET A 414 -5.84 16.31 29.45
N GLN A 415 -4.52 16.58 29.45
CA GLN A 415 -3.62 16.29 30.59
C GLN A 415 -3.65 14.83 31.02
N GLU A 416 -3.75 13.92 30.03
CA GLU A 416 -3.78 12.47 30.25
C GLU A 416 -2.42 11.96 30.74
N ILE A 417 -2.43 11.06 31.71
CA ILE A 417 -1.21 10.43 32.26
C ILE A 417 -1.21 8.96 31.92
N LEU A 418 -0.46 8.60 30.90
CA LEU A 418 -0.32 7.21 30.47
C LEU A 418 0.70 6.45 31.35
N THR A 419 0.46 5.15 31.56
CA THR A 419 1.33 4.32 32.39
C THR A 419 1.54 2.95 31.80
N VAL A 420 2.76 2.41 31.92
CA VAL A 420 3.11 1.05 31.50
C VAL A 420 3.74 0.30 32.69
N LYS A 421 3.30 -0.92 32.93
CA LYS A 421 3.94 -1.85 33.87
C LYS A 421 5.02 -2.64 33.16
N THR A 422 6.24 -2.67 33.69
CA THR A 422 7.38 -3.41 33.13
C THR A 422 8.02 -4.27 34.22
N GLY A 423 8.91 -5.18 33.82
CA GLY A 423 9.72 -5.97 34.77
C GLY A 423 10.65 -5.12 35.66
N LEU A 424 10.98 -3.88 35.24
CA LEU A 424 11.80 -2.93 35.99
C LEU A 424 10.99 -1.95 36.83
N GLY A 425 9.65 -2.04 36.81
CA GLY A 425 8.75 -1.15 37.54
C GLY A 425 7.75 -0.42 36.64
N LYS A 426 7.12 0.61 37.16
CA LYS A 426 6.11 1.37 36.44
C LYS A 426 6.73 2.55 35.71
N ILE A 427 6.46 2.69 34.43
CA ILE A 427 6.72 3.91 33.65
C ILE A 427 5.46 4.80 33.79
N ILE A 428 5.69 6.07 34.06
CA ILE A 428 4.66 7.11 34.08
C ILE A 428 5.11 8.18 33.09
N TYR A 429 4.35 8.35 32.02
CA TYR A 429 4.62 9.43 31.07
C TYR A 429 4.16 10.77 31.63
N PRO A 430 4.83 11.87 31.29
CA PRO A 430 4.33 13.20 31.61
C PRO A 430 2.89 13.40 31.09
N ALA A 431 2.12 14.27 31.73
CA ALA A 431 0.79 14.61 31.28
C ALA A 431 0.85 15.23 29.86
N MET A 432 -0.04 14.76 28.98
CA MET A 432 -0.13 15.22 27.60
C MET A 432 -1.59 15.39 27.18
N ASP A 433 -1.82 16.23 26.19
CA ASP A 433 -3.12 16.33 25.53
C ASP A 433 -3.16 15.33 24.37
N ILE A 434 -4.18 14.48 24.32
CA ILE A 434 -4.43 13.51 23.24
C ILE A 434 -5.78 13.89 22.64
N ARG A 435 -5.76 14.32 21.39
CA ARG A 435 -6.94 14.87 20.73
C ARG A 435 -7.60 13.85 19.82
N ASN A 436 -8.79 14.15 19.36
CA ASN A 436 -9.41 13.43 18.25
C ASN A 436 -8.44 13.37 17.06
N GLU A 437 -8.38 12.22 16.41
CA GLU A 437 -7.49 11.87 15.29
C GLU A 437 -6.00 11.70 15.65
N ASP A 438 -5.63 11.71 16.93
CA ASP A 438 -4.26 11.36 17.31
C ASP A 438 -4.05 9.84 17.34
N TYR A 439 -2.94 9.41 16.76
CA TYR A 439 -2.43 8.05 16.86
C TYR A 439 -0.90 8.10 16.82
N PHE A 440 -0.27 7.40 17.75
CA PHE A 440 1.18 7.42 17.91
C PHE A 440 1.64 6.25 18.81
N PHE A 441 2.94 6.07 18.95
CA PHE A 441 3.49 5.15 19.94
C PHE A 441 4.71 5.77 20.64
N LEU A 442 4.89 5.43 21.90
CA LEU A 442 5.91 5.99 22.77
C LEU A 442 6.86 4.90 23.27
N PRO A 443 8.18 5.11 23.21
CA PRO A 443 9.17 4.14 23.67
C PRO A 443 9.26 4.14 25.21
N PHE A 444 9.61 2.95 25.76
CA PHE A 444 10.04 2.82 27.14
C PHE A 444 11.23 1.84 27.24
N TYR A 445 12.20 2.20 28.10
CA TYR A 445 13.48 1.50 28.26
C TYR A 445 14.15 1.14 26.92
N MET A 446 14.01 2.03 25.94
CA MET A 446 14.53 1.83 24.60
C MET A 446 16.06 1.98 24.59
N PRO A 447 16.82 1.00 24.05
CA PRO A 447 18.26 1.15 23.82
C PRO A 447 18.58 2.25 22.81
N VAL A 448 19.50 3.16 23.16
CA VAL A 448 19.98 4.24 22.29
C VAL A 448 21.50 4.25 22.39
N GLY A 449 22.19 3.69 21.38
CA GLY A 449 23.62 3.45 21.47
C GLY A 449 23.98 2.62 22.73
N ASN A 450 24.90 3.13 23.54
CA ASN A 450 25.25 2.53 24.84
C ASN A 450 24.41 3.08 26.02
N GLY A 451 23.41 3.89 25.75
CA GLY A 451 22.47 4.45 26.70
C GLY A 451 21.12 3.71 26.71
N VAL A 452 20.21 4.16 27.59
CA VAL A 452 18.84 3.64 27.70
C VAL A 452 17.90 4.82 27.90
N LEU A 453 16.99 5.03 26.98
CA LEU A 453 15.90 5.98 27.06
C LEU A 453 14.78 5.35 27.88
N LYS A 454 14.54 5.87 29.09
CA LYS A 454 13.50 5.36 29.98
C LYS A 454 12.10 5.66 29.45
N SER A 455 11.87 6.88 28.96
CA SER A 455 10.63 7.31 28.29
C SER A 455 10.84 8.61 27.53
N ALA A 456 9.97 8.88 26.55
CA ALA A 456 9.89 10.16 25.85
C ALA A 456 8.47 10.40 25.34
N LEU A 457 8.07 11.66 25.19
CA LEU A 457 6.88 12.09 24.46
C LEU A 457 7.20 12.31 22.98
N ALA A 458 7.86 11.31 22.37
CA ALA A 458 8.27 11.37 20.98
C ALA A 458 8.28 9.95 20.40
N THR A 459 7.84 9.82 19.16
CA THR A 459 7.80 8.55 18.42
C THR A 459 9.12 8.33 17.70
N PRO A 460 9.80 7.18 17.83
CA PRO A 460 11.00 6.87 17.07
C PRO A 460 10.67 6.70 15.59
N LEU A 461 11.47 7.35 14.73
CA LEU A 461 11.32 7.34 13.28
C LEU A 461 12.31 6.38 12.60
N CYS A 462 13.59 6.63 12.79
CA CYS A 462 14.65 5.84 12.15
C CYS A 462 15.99 6.05 12.84
N LYS A 463 17.02 5.32 12.36
CA LYS A 463 18.41 5.55 12.69
C LYS A 463 19.16 6.05 11.47
N LEU A 464 20.10 6.96 11.69
CA LEU A 464 21.08 7.33 10.68
C LEU A 464 22.47 6.88 11.17
N MET A 465 23.37 6.68 10.23
CA MET A 465 24.78 6.40 10.50
C MET A 465 25.61 7.50 9.86
N GLN A 466 26.49 8.13 10.62
CA GLN A 466 27.44 9.12 10.13
C GLN A 466 28.78 8.94 10.83
N ASP A 467 29.86 8.73 10.07
CA ASP A 467 31.21 8.57 10.61
C ASP A 467 31.27 7.57 11.80
N GLU A 468 30.61 6.42 11.65
CA GLU A 468 30.44 5.36 12.67
C GLU A 468 29.62 5.79 13.92
N GLN A 469 29.03 6.97 13.94
CA GLN A 469 28.12 7.43 14.99
C GLN A 469 26.66 7.15 14.61
N GLU A 470 25.92 6.49 15.50
CA GLU A 470 24.48 6.33 15.37
C GLU A 470 23.75 7.63 15.77
N ILE A 471 22.74 7.99 14.96
CA ILE A 471 21.83 9.11 15.23
C ILE A 471 20.42 8.55 15.24
N TYR A 472 19.75 8.64 16.37
CA TYR A 472 18.37 8.21 16.55
C TYR A 472 17.45 9.39 16.26
N VAL A 473 16.57 9.23 15.30
CA VAL A 473 15.62 10.28 14.90
C VAL A 473 14.26 9.96 15.50
N PHE A 474 13.68 10.97 16.15
CA PHE A 474 12.33 10.94 16.70
C PHE A 474 11.50 12.07 16.11
N TYR A 475 10.18 11.92 16.15
CA TYR A 475 9.28 13.02 15.83
C TYR A 475 8.23 13.26 16.90
N THR A 476 7.87 14.52 17.09
CA THR A 476 6.81 14.98 17.97
C THR A 476 6.48 16.43 17.69
N ASP A 477 5.26 16.85 18.01
CA ASP A 477 4.82 18.25 17.92
C ASP A 477 4.73 18.91 19.30
N VAL A 478 5.19 18.22 20.36
CA VAL A 478 5.29 18.72 21.74
C VAL A 478 6.73 18.63 22.24
N ASP A 479 7.00 19.14 23.45
CA ASP A 479 8.29 18.92 24.10
C ASP A 479 8.52 17.41 24.32
N PRO A 480 9.58 16.80 23.74
CA PRO A 480 9.83 15.37 23.82
C PRO A 480 10.07 14.83 25.22
N GLN A 481 10.42 15.66 26.19
CA GLN A 481 10.65 15.32 27.60
C GLN A 481 11.45 14.03 27.79
N TYR A 482 12.62 13.92 27.16
CA TYR A 482 13.48 12.74 27.23
C TYR A 482 13.89 12.44 28.67
N CYS A 483 13.43 11.32 29.19
CA CYS A 483 13.84 10.79 30.49
C CYS A 483 14.84 9.63 30.27
N TRP A 484 16.07 9.78 30.71
CA TRP A 484 17.14 8.81 30.54
C TRP A 484 17.34 7.97 31.80
N GLU A 485 17.37 6.64 31.66
CA GLU A 485 17.93 5.75 32.67
C GLU A 485 19.46 5.80 32.61
N LYS A 486 20.01 5.86 31.37
CA LYS A 486 21.43 6.03 31.11
C LYS A 486 21.61 6.86 29.83
N ILE A 487 22.25 8.03 29.95
CA ILE A 487 22.54 8.91 28.81
C ILE A 487 23.53 8.24 27.87
N PRO A 488 23.30 8.18 26.54
CA PRO A 488 24.26 7.64 25.59
C PRO A 488 25.49 8.55 25.45
N THR A 489 26.66 7.95 25.24
CA THR A 489 27.90 8.67 24.96
C THR A 489 28.43 8.45 23.54
N ASN A 490 27.84 7.49 22.81
CA ASN A 490 28.23 7.09 21.44
C ASN A 490 27.10 7.27 20.41
N ALA A 491 25.99 7.86 20.80
CA ALA A 491 24.86 8.12 19.90
C ALA A 491 24.34 9.55 20.10
N LYS A 492 23.73 10.10 19.07
CA LYS A 492 23.00 11.37 19.09
C LYS A 492 21.50 11.13 18.97
N VAL A 493 20.73 12.14 19.37
CA VAL A 493 19.28 12.19 19.17
C VAL A 493 18.93 13.44 18.35
N LEU A 494 18.18 13.27 17.29
CA LEU A 494 17.57 14.34 16.50
C LEU A 494 16.07 14.28 16.69
N THR A 495 15.44 15.41 16.95
CA THR A 495 13.97 15.52 17.03
C THR A 495 13.47 16.43 15.92
N VAL A 496 12.46 15.98 15.20
CA VAL A 496 11.76 16.75 14.15
C VAL A 496 10.27 16.80 14.45
N THR A 497 9.53 17.70 13.79
CA THR A 497 8.07 17.72 13.88
C THR A 497 7.47 16.55 13.10
N ARG A 498 6.20 16.19 13.37
CA ARG A 498 5.49 15.17 12.60
C ARG A 498 5.37 15.58 11.13
N GLU A 499 5.08 16.84 10.85
CA GLU A 499 5.04 17.39 9.49
C GLU A 499 6.39 17.18 8.76
N MET A 500 7.50 17.49 9.40
CA MET A 500 8.82 17.22 8.81
C MET A 500 9.06 15.73 8.59
N ALA A 501 8.65 14.87 9.51
CA ALA A 501 8.80 13.43 9.36
C ALA A 501 8.01 12.89 8.15
N LEU A 502 6.81 13.38 7.87
CA LEU A 502 6.03 13.05 6.67
C LEU A 502 6.78 13.37 5.38
N HIS A 503 7.55 14.47 5.38
CA HIS A 503 8.35 14.91 4.23
C HIS A 503 9.80 14.43 4.24
N ALA A 504 10.16 13.51 5.17
CA ALA A 504 11.51 12.96 5.30
C ALA A 504 11.74 11.78 4.35
N TRP A 505 12.90 11.78 3.69
CA TRP A 505 13.37 10.71 2.81
C TRP A 505 14.75 10.25 3.28
N LYS A 506 14.86 8.98 3.68
CA LYS A 506 16.13 8.40 4.12
C LYS A 506 16.91 7.87 2.92
N ILE A 507 18.11 8.37 2.72
CA ILE A 507 19.00 7.96 1.65
C ILE A 507 20.35 7.48 2.19
N GLY A 508 21.04 6.61 1.42
CA GLY A 508 22.33 6.04 1.83
C GLY A 508 22.19 4.89 2.83
N LYS A 509 23.21 4.07 2.93
CA LYS A 509 23.27 2.91 3.84
C LYS A 509 24.32 3.07 4.94
N LYS A 510 25.59 3.35 4.58
CA LYS A 510 26.70 3.51 5.53
C LYS A 510 26.76 4.92 6.10
N ASP A 511 26.67 5.91 5.24
CA ASP A 511 26.53 7.31 5.60
C ASP A 511 25.15 7.75 5.15
N SER A 512 24.19 7.59 6.03
CA SER A 512 22.80 7.86 5.72
C SER A 512 22.41 9.29 6.08
N CYS A 513 21.50 9.85 5.30
CA CYS A 513 21.01 11.21 5.43
C CYS A 513 19.48 11.23 5.33
N LEU A 514 18.84 12.14 6.03
CA LEU A 514 17.45 12.52 5.81
C LEU A 514 17.41 13.79 4.94
N ILE A 515 16.58 13.72 3.91
CA ILE A 515 16.19 14.86 3.10
C ILE A 515 14.73 15.19 3.40
N PHE A 516 14.44 16.42 3.71
CA PHE A 516 13.07 16.92 3.95
C PHE A 516 12.68 17.82 2.78
N THR A 517 11.63 17.43 2.06
CA THR A 517 11.18 18.14 0.85
C THR A 517 9.71 17.82 0.56
N ASP A 518 8.99 18.78 -0.05
CA ASP A 518 7.64 18.57 -0.57
C ASP A 518 7.62 17.62 -1.78
N GLY A 519 8.76 17.46 -2.45
CA GLY A 519 8.96 16.47 -3.50
C GLY A 519 9.20 15.07 -2.95
N SER A 520 9.61 14.17 -3.81
CA SER A 520 9.93 12.79 -3.48
C SER A 520 11.35 12.44 -3.92
N VAL A 521 12.08 11.71 -3.07
CA VAL A 521 13.45 11.28 -3.39
C VAL A 521 13.43 9.77 -3.65
N ILE A 522 13.83 9.38 -4.85
CA ILE A 522 13.89 7.97 -5.28
C ILE A 522 15.30 7.58 -5.70
N GLU A 523 15.64 6.30 -5.58
CA GLU A 523 16.87 5.77 -6.20
C GLU A 523 16.75 5.79 -7.73
N SER A 524 17.88 5.82 -8.41
CA SER A 524 18.00 5.65 -9.86
C SER A 524 19.29 4.86 -10.18
N GLU A 525 19.52 4.50 -11.43
CA GLU A 525 20.76 3.82 -11.85
C GLU A 525 22.03 4.62 -11.51
N THR A 526 21.94 5.94 -11.50
CA THR A 526 23.08 6.86 -11.34
C THR A 526 23.20 7.47 -9.93
N GLY A 527 22.29 7.14 -9.01
CA GLY A 527 22.26 7.70 -7.67
C GLY A 527 20.84 7.93 -7.16
N TYR A 528 20.48 9.17 -6.88
CA TYR A 528 19.14 9.54 -6.44
C TYR A 528 18.57 10.65 -7.31
N GLU A 529 17.26 10.71 -7.40
CA GLU A 529 16.51 11.74 -8.10
C GLU A 529 15.49 12.38 -7.16
N LEU A 530 15.37 13.70 -7.26
CA LEU A 530 14.30 14.48 -6.64
C LEU A 530 13.20 14.69 -7.68
N LEU A 531 12.05 14.10 -7.47
CA LEU A 531 10.82 14.36 -8.22
C LEU A 531 10.09 15.51 -7.55
N THR A 532 9.83 16.59 -8.25
CA THR A 532 9.19 17.76 -7.64
C THR A 532 8.24 18.47 -8.58
N ARG A 533 7.11 18.92 -8.03
CA ARG A 533 6.11 19.75 -8.70
C ARG A 533 6.21 21.23 -8.32
N GLY A 534 7.13 21.55 -7.41
CA GLY A 534 7.43 22.89 -6.95
C GLY A 534 8.91 23.02 -6.60
N CYS A 535 9.47 24.21 -6.71
CA CYS A 535 10.83 24.49 -6.28
C CYS A 535 10.80 25.13 -4.90
N GLY A 536 10.62 24.32 -3.88
CA GLY A 536 10.69 24.71 -2.48
C GLY A 536 12.10 24.60 -1.90
N GLU A 537 12.27 24.96 -0.63
CA GLU A 537 13.48 24.67 0.14
C GLU A 537 13.62 23.16 0.33
N ILE A 538 14.85 22.67 0.33
CA ILE A 538 15.19 21.33 0.79
C ILE A 538 15.96 21.49 2.09
N LYS A 539 15.61 20.67 3.10
CA LYS A 539 16.41 20.58 4.32
C LYS A 539 17.07 19.22 4.39
N SER A 540 18.20 19.11 5.05
CA SER A 540 18.83 17.81 5.29
C SER A 540 19.47 17.71 6.67
N TYR A 541 19.65 16.46 7.10
CA TYR A 541 20.49 16.11 8.22
C TYR A 541 21.15 14.73 7.99
N PRO A 542 22.46 14.63 8.08
CA PRO A 542 23.44 15.71 8.11
C PRO A 542 23.51 16.52 6.80
N GLU A 543 24.61 17.28 6.59
CA GLU A 543 24.89 17.99 5.35
C GLU A 543 24.87 17.07 4.14
N LEU A 544 24.24 17.53 3.05
CA LEU A 544 24.23 16.78 1.78
C LEU A 544 25.64 16.72 1.18
N ARG A 545 26.14 15.52 0.87
CA ARG A 545 27.40 15.33 0.16
C ARG A 545 27.31 15.77 -1.31
N ALA A 546 26.10 15.82 -1.87
CA ALA A 546 25.84 16.34 -3.20
C ALA A 546 24.55 17.14 -3.20
N ILE A 547 24.63 18.38 -3.65
CA ILE A 547 23.48 19.29 -3.69
C ILE A 547 22.74 19.08 -5.01
N PRO A 548 21.40 19.01 -5.02
CA PRO A 548 20.62 18.87 -6.25
C PRO A 548 20.93 19.97 -7.27
N GLU A 549 20.83 19.65 -8.54
CA GLU A 549 21.09 20.60 -9.61
C GLU A 549 20.23 21.86 -9.47
N GLY A 550 20.88 23.01 -9.40
CA GLY A 550 20.23 24.32 -9.27
C GLY A 550 19.90 24.74 -7.84
N TYR A 551 20.22 23.93 -6.85
CA TYR A 551 20.18 24.31 -5.43
C TYR A 551 21.53 24.81 -4.96
N THR A 552 21.53 25.64 -3.92
CA THR A 552 22.72 26.12 -3.22
C THR A 552 22.45 26.10 -1.71
N PHE A 553 23.50 25.85 -0.92
CA PHE A 553 23.39 26.02 0.52
C PHE A 553 23.00 27.47 0.85
N ASP A 554 22.01 27.64 1.70
CA ASP A 554 21.46 28.93 2.09
C ASP A 554 21.80 29.29 3.56
N ARG A 555 21.37 28.44 4.48
CA ARG A 555 21.52 28.69 5.93
C ARG A 555 21.42 27.43 6.77
N MET A 556 21.73 27.54 8.06
CA MET A 556 21.34 26.54 9.05
C MET A 556 19.98 26.91 9.67
N ASP A 557 19.15 25.91 9.96
CA ASP A 557 17.90 26.00 10.69
C ASP A 557 17.96 24.98 11.86
N GLY A 558 18.40 25.45 13.03
CA GLY A 558 18.82 24.57 14.11
C GLY A 558 19.98 23.67 13.69
N GLU A 559 19.78 22.36 13.72
CA GLU A 559 20.78 21.38 13.25
C GLU A 559 20.63 21.03 11.74
N LEU A 560 19.65 21.58 11.05
CA LEU A 560 19.36 21.25 9.67
C LEU A 560 20.08 22.18 8.70
N TYR A 561 20.60 21.59 7.63
CA TYR A 561 21.16 22.30 6.48
C TYR A 561 20.03 22.65 5.51
N VAL A 562 19.86 23.93 5.18
CA VAL A 562 18.83 24.41 4.27
C VAL A 562 19.43 24.77 2.92
N TYR A 563 18.82 24.27 1.87
CA TYR A 563 19.21 24.56 0.49
C TYR A 563 18.05 25.24 -0.24
N SER A 564 18.35 26.27 -0.98
CA SER A 564 17.37 27.01 -1.78
C SER A 564 17.71 27.00 -3.26
N THR A 565 16.72 27.21 -4.10
CA THR A 565 16.87 27.29 -5.55
C THR A 565 16.14 28.49 -6.11
N LYS A 566 16.69 29.03 -7.23
CA LYS A 566 16.02 30.03 -8.06
C LYS A 566 15.34 29.41 -9.27
N LYS A 567 15.47 28.08 -9.47
CA LYS A 567 14.76 27.39 -10.55
C LYS A 567 13.25 27.51 -10.32
N ILE A 568 12.52 27.68 -11.40
CA ILE A 568 11.06 27.68 -11.41
C ILE A 568 10.65 26.44 -12.20
N VAL A 569 9.71 25.67 -11.67
CA VAL A 569 9.11 24.56 -12.42
C VAL A 569 8.38 25.14 -13.63
N PRO A 570 8.72 24.73 -14.85
CA PRO A 570 8.03 25.21 -16.04
C PRO A 570 6.54 24.85 -15.95
N LYS A 571 5.67 25.76 -16.35
CA LYS A 571 4.21 25.53 -16.30
C LYS A 571 3.71 25.04 -17.65
N ALA A 572 2.92 24.00 -17.65
CA ALA A 572 2.07 23.64 -18.76
C ALA A 572 0.85 24.57 -18.81
N GLU A 573 0.22 24.65 -19.96
CA GLU A 573 -1.02 25.41 -20.14
C GLU A 573 -2.15 24.45 -20.53
N VAL A 574 -3.35 24.73 -20.05
CA VAL A 574 -4.56 23.97 -20.36
C VAL A 574 -5.71 24.90 -20.69
N SER A 575 -6.52 24.47 -21.66
CA SER A 575 -7.82 25.07 -21.94
C SER A 575 -8.80 23.97 -22.31
N TYR A 576 -10.09 24.18 -22.07
CA TYR A 576 -11.12 23.20 -22.41
C TYR A 576 -12.36 23.86 -23.00
N GLN A 577 -13.12 23.09 -23.75
CA GLN A 577 -14.38 23.53 -24.32
C GLN A 577 -15.39 22.38 -24.35
N LEU A 578 -16.66 22.70 -24.09
CA LEU A 578 -17.76 21.76 -24.26
C LEU A 578 -17.97 21.50 -25.77
N ILE A 579 -17.89 20.24 -26.18
CA ILE A 579 -18.07 19.84 -27.60
C ILE A 579 -19.36 19.06 -27.84
N LYS A 580 -19.94 18.48 -26.77
CA LYS A 580 -21.20 17.73 -26.83
C LYS A 580 -21.97 17.93 -25.53
N GLU A 581 -23.28 18.21 -25.64
CA GLU A 581 -24.18 18.34 -24.49
C GLU A 581 -25.47 17.56 -24.74
N GLU A 582 -25.67 16.56 -23.88
CA GLU A 582 -26.92 15.78 -23.80
C GLU A 582 -27.35 15.71 -22.32
N THR A 583 -28.62 15.44 -22.06
CA THR A 583 -29.15 15.33 -20.68
C THR A 583 -28.40 14.28 -19.86
N ALA A 584 -28.02 13.16 -20.48
CA ALA A 584 -27.35 12.03 -19.82
C ALA A 584 -25.82 12.06 -19.90
N LYS A 585 -25.24 12.98 -20.71
CA LYS A 585 -23.81 12.96 -20.98
C LYS A 585 -23.31 14.30 -21.49
N LYS A 586 -22.12 14.71 -21.05
CA LYS A 586 -21.37 15.84 -21.62
C LYS A 586 -19.97 15.43 -22.03
N ALA A 587 -19.48 15.99 -23.14
CA ALA A 587 -18.12 15.76 -23.57
C ALA A 587 -17.35 17.08 -23.73
N TYR A 588 -16.10 17.07 -23.33
CA TYR A 588 -15.19 18.22 -23.34
C TYR A 588 -13.92 17.88 -24.10
N GLU A 589 -13.50 18.75 -25.01
CA GLU A 589 -12.17 18.71 -25.61
C GLU A 589 -11.24 19.54 -24.73
N ILE A 590 -10.12 18.95 -24.31
CA ILE A 590 -9.09 19.59 -23.51
C ILE A 590 -7.84 19.75 -24.39
N THR A 591 -7.31 20.95 -24.47
CA THR A 591 -6.09 21.28 -25.22
C THR A 591 -4.96 21.57 -24.25
N LEU A 592 -3.80 20.95 -24.47
CA LEU A 592 -2.64 20.96 -23.60
C LEU A 592 -1.39 21.48 -24.34
N THR A 593 -0.61 22.31 -23.66
CA THR A 593 0.69 22.77 -24.13
C THR A 593 1.74 22.47 -23.06
N TYR A 594 2.79 21.75 -23.44
CA TYR A 594 3.80 21.28 -22.52
C TYR A 594 5.10 22.08 -22.67
N PRO A 595 5.76 22.42 -21.56
CA PRO A 595 7.12 22.96 -21.61
C PRO A 595 8.12 21.85 -21.95
N GLU A 596 9.31 22.25 -22.39
CA GLU A 596 10.41 21.32 -22.59
C GLU A 596 11.00 20.83 -21.25
N LYS A 597 11.56 19.62 -21.25
CA LYS A 597 12.35 19.05 -20.14
C LYS A 597 11.56 18.89 -18.83
N ILE A 598 10.38 18.33 -18.91
CA ILE A 598 9.60 17.88 -17.73
C ILE A 598 9.69 16.35 -17.59
N ASN A 599 9.50 15.85 -16.37
CA ASN A 599 9.35 14.42 -16.12
C ASN A 599 7.95 13.93 -16.51
N ASP A 600 6.94 14.61 -15.99
CA ASP A 600 5.53 14.35 -16.33
C ASP A 600 4.71 15.65 -16.28
N CYS A 601 3.48 15.57 -16.77
CA CYS A 601 2.46 16.60 -16.64
C CYS A 601 1.16 15.94 -16.24
N PHE A 602 0.66 16.30 -15.09
CA PHE A 602 -0.58 15.73 -14.55
C PHE A 602 -1.75 16.65 -14.90
N LEU A 603 -2.67 16.11 -15.71
CA LEU A 603 -3.98 16.74 -15.97
C LEU A 603 -4.87 16.47 -14.75
N GLN A 604 -5.40 17.51 -14.16
CA GLN A 604 -6.23 17.48 -12.97
C GLN A 604 -7.66 17.89 -13.34
N LEU A 605 -8.61 16.99 -13.13
CA LEU A 605 -10.02 17.16 -13.48
C LEU A 605 -10.87 17.13 -12.21
N ASP A 606 -11.52 18.24 -11.93
CA ASP A 606 -12.63 18.29 -10.98
C ASP A 606 -13.94 18.25 -11.77
N PHE A 607 -14.79 17.28 -11.49
CA PHE A 607 -16.03 17.08 -12.19
C PHE A 607 -17.14 16.62 -11.24
N SER A 608 -18.37 16.86 -11.63
CA SER A 608 -19.58 16.35 -10.98
C SER A 608 -20.33 15.47 -11.99
N GLY A 609 -20.53 14.19 -11.67
CA GLY A 609 -21.16 13.21 -12.52
C GLY A 609 -21.17 11.82 -11.92
N ASP A 610 -21.45 10.80 -12.71
CA ASP A 610 -21.40 9.40 -12.29
C ASP A 610 -20.01 8.79 -12.61
N GLN A 611 -19.70 8.68 -13.88
CA GLN A 611 -18.46 8.16 -14.42
C GLN A 611 -17.87 9.14 -15.42
N VAL A 612 -16.56 9.22 -15.46
CA VAL A 612 -15.80 9.98 -16.45
C VAL A 612 -14.93 9.03 -17.27
N ARG A 613 -14.77 9.29 -18.57
CA ARG A 613 -13.92 8.53 -19.48
C ARG A 613 -12.94 9.43 -20.18
N LEU A 614 -11.71 8.97 -20.32
CA LEU A 614 -10.65 9.63 -21.06
C LEU A 614 -10.49 8.98 -22.44
N TYR A 615 -10.45 9.81 -23.46
CA TYR A 615 -10.14 9.41 -24.83
C TYR A 615 -8.89 10.14 -25.31
N VAL A 616 -7.91 9.37 -25.83
CA VAL A 616 -6.70 9.85 -26.49
C VAL A 616 -6.70 9.32 -27.91
N ASP A 617 -6.53 10.19 -28.90
CA ASP A 617 -6.59 9.82 -30.33
C ASP A 617 -7.85 9.01 -30.71
N GLN A 618 -8.99 9.32 -30.09
CA GLN A 618 -10.30 8.68 -30.23
C GLN A 618 -10.41 7.27 -29.61
N GLU A 619 -9.35 6.74 -28.99
CA GLU A 619 -9.36 5.49 -28.25
C GLU A 619 -9.74 5.76 -26.79
N TRP A 620 -10.63 4.93 -26.23
CA TRP A 620 -10.95 4.94 -24.81
C TRP A 620 -9.78 4.31 -24.04
N GLU A 621 -9.12 5.13 -23.21
CA GLU A 621 -7.87 4.77 -22.55
C GLU A 621 -8.02 4.58 -21.04
N ASP A 622 -8.95 5.32 -20.38
CA ASP A 622 -9.14 5.24 -18.94
C ASP A 622 -10.54 5.70 -18.51
N ASP A 623 -10.93 5.37 -17.29
CA ASP A 623 -12.21 5.76 -16.70
C ASP A 623 -12.14 5.82 -15.17
N TRP A 624 -13.03 6.62 -14.59
CA TRP A 624 -13.08 6.89 -13.18
C TRP A 624 -14.51 7.09 -12.69
N PHE A 625 -14.86 6.55 -11.51
CA PHE A 625 -16.11 6.91 -10.85
C PHE A 625 -15.94 8.19 -10.04
N TYR A 626 -16.95 9.03 -10.02
CA TYR A 626 -16.99 10.21 -9.17
C TYR A 626 -16.93 9.82 -7.68
N ILE A 627 -15.99 10.41 -6.97
CA ILE A 627 -15.78 10.24 -5.52
C ILE A 627 -15.59 11.59 -4.78
N GLY A 628 -15.84 12.72 -5.48
CA GLY A 628 -15.59 14.05 -4.91
C GLY A 628 -14.12 14.41 -4.71
N LYS A 629 -13.22 13.77 -5.47
CA LYS A 629 -11.78 14.05 -5.49
C LYS A 629 -11.34 14.34 -6.92
N THR A 630 -10.30 15.14 -7.06
CA THR A 630 -9.65 15.43 -8.34
C THR A 630 -9.15 14.14 -8.98
N TRP A 631 -9.55 13.88 -10.22
CA TRP A 631 -8.94 12.84 -11.04
C TRP A 631 -7.65 13.37 -11.66
N GLU A 632 -6.54 12.77 -11.32
CA GLU A 632 -5.21 13.19 -11.77
C GLU A 632 -4.63 12.18 -12.75
N ILE A 633 -4.35 12.60 -13.97
CA ILE A 633 -3.95 11.76 -15.10
C ILE A 633 -2.55 12.15 -15.57
N GLY A 634 -1.60 11.21 -15.57
CA GLY A 634 -0.22 11.43 -16.05
C GLY A 634 -0.12 11.39 -17.58
N MET A 635 0.15 12.54 -18.19
CA MET A 635 0.20 12.69 -19.66
C MET A 635 1.41 12.03 -20.30
N LYS A 636 2.48 11.78 -19.55
CA LYS A 636 3.67 11.01 -19.98
C LYS A 636 3.28 9.64 -20.51
N ARG A 637 2.33 8.97 -19.87
CA ARG A 637 1.84 7.65 -20.29
C ARG A 637 1.33 7.63 -21.72
N TYR A 638 0.73 8.72 -22.16
CA TYR A 638 0.14 8.88 -23.50
C TYR A 638 1.04 9.65 -24.49
N GLY A 639 2.33 9.86 -24.16
CA GLY A 639 3.28 10.55 -25.03
C GLY A 639 3.02 12.05 -25.15
N PHE A 640 2.43 12.68 -24.13
CA PHE A 640 2.12 14.12 -24.09
C PHE A 640 1.18 14.58 -25.22
N PRO A 641 -0.05 14.04 -25.29
CA PRO A 641 -1.02 14.39 -26.34
C PRO A 641 -1.42 15.86 -26.22
N LYS A 642 -1.48 16.57 -27.34
CA LYS A 642 -1.89 17.98 -27.38
C LYS A 642 -3.38 18.17 -27.15
N LYS A 643 -4.17 17.14 -27.38
CA LYS A 643 -5.61 17.13 -27.20
C LYS A 643 -6.07 15.79 -26.62
N VAL A 644 -7.01 15.87 -25.70
CA VAL A 644 -7.74 14.71 -25.17
C VAL A 644 -9.23 15.07 -25.12
N VAL A 645 -10.09 14.05 -25.09
CA VAL A 645 -11.52 14.22 -24.89
C VAL A 645 -11.91 13.54 -23.60
N VAL A 646 -12.73 14.23 -22.82
CA VAL A 646 -13.27 13.70 -21.56
C VAL A 646 -14.79 13.67 -21.66
N GLU A 647 -15.38 12.52 -21.37
CA GLU A 647 -16.81 12.27 -21.39
C GLU A 647 -17.31 12.02 -19.98
N ILE A 648 -18.33 12.76 -19.52
CA ILE A 648 -18.90 12.64 -18.19
C ILE A 648 -20.34 12.14 -18.32
N ASP A 649 -20.65 11.03 -17.66
CA ASP A 649 -22.02 10.52 -17.54
C ASP A 649 -22.74 11.21 -16.38
N ALA A 650 -24.04 11.45 -16.56
CA ALA A 650 -24.85 12.12 -15.57
C ALA A 650 -25.16 11.21 -14.37
N LEU A 651 -24.97 11.74 -13.17
CA LEU A 651 -25.43 11.17 -11.92
C LEU A 651 -26.78 11.79 -11.57
N LYS A 652 -27.75 10.98 -11.17
CA LYS A 652 -29.05 11.45 -10.70
C LYS A 652 -29.08 11.50 -9.18
N GLU A 653 -29.80 12.45 -8.64
CA GLU A 653 -29.93 12.65 -7.18
C GLU A 653 -30.59 11.45 -6.48
N ASP A 654 -31.46 10.70 -7.17
CA ASP A 654 -32.18 9.53 -6.66
C ASP A 654 -31.52 8.18 -6.99
N ASP A 655 -30.34 8.18 -7.62
CA ASP A 655 -29.57 6.96 -7.86
C ASP A 655 -29.22 6.27 -6.53
N LYS A 656 -29.40 4.95 -6.48
CA LYS A 656 -29.19 4.11 -5.30
C LYS A 656 -27.71 3.75 -5.15
N ILE A 657 -26.91 4.74 -4.76
CA ILE A 657 -25.48 4.59 -4.52
C ILE A 657 -25.06 5.30 -3.22
N PHE A 658 -24.09 4.72 -2.53
CA PHE A 658 -23.43 5.39 -1.41
C PHE A 658 -22.32 6.29 -1.95
N LEU A 659 -22.42 7.57 -1.65
CA LEU A 659 -21.41 8.59 -1.92
C LEU A 659 -21.00 9.25 -0.62
N GLU A 660 -19.74 9.09 -0.22
CA GLU A 660 -19.22 9.79 0.96
C GLU A 660 -19.14 11.31 0.71
N THR A 661 -18.88 11.71 -0.54
CA THR A 661 -18.94 13.10 -0.99
C THR A 661 -19.97 13.24 -2.10
N ARG A 662 -21.07 13.92 -1.83
CA ARG A 662 -22.12 14.15 -2.85
C ARG A 662 -21.81 15.42 -3.65
N PRO A 663 -22.05 15.40 -4.99
CA PRO A 663 -21.96 16.62 -5.81
C PRO A 663 -23.18 17.52 -5.59
N GLU A 664 -23.08 18.74 -6.09
CA GLU A 664 -24.27 19.60 -6.25
C GLU A 664 -25.11 19.14 -7.44
N PHE A 665 -26.43 19.04 -7.25
CA PHE A 665 -27.37 18.66 -8.29
C PHE A 665 -28.11 19.87 -8.83
N GLU A 666 -28.13 20.02 -10.16
CA GLU A 666 -28.91 21.00 -10.87
C GLU A 666 -30.15 20.31 -11.52
N ASN A 667 -31.34 20.64 -11.07
CA ASN A 667 -32.58 19.97 -11.50
C ASN A 667 -32.53 18.43 -11.31
N GLY A 668 -31.93 17.95 -10.24
CA GLY A 668 -31.80 16.52 -9.90
C GLY A 668 -30.74 15.77 -10.69
N ILE A 669 -29.84 16.48 -11.40
CA ILE A 669 -28.74 15.88 -12.20
C ILE A 669 -27.44 16.58 -11.90
N ALA A 670 -26.36 15.81 -11.76
CA ALA A 670 -24.98 16.28 -11.77
C ALA A 670 -24.28 15.76 -13.03
N CYS A 671 -23.85 16.67 -13.91
CA CYS A 671 -23.12 16.34 -15.14
C CYS A 671 -22.39 17.57 -15.65
N LYS A 672 -21.17 17.84 -15.10
CA LYS A 672 -20.37 18.99 -15.54
C LYS A 672 -18.90 18.80 -15.23
N MET A 673 -18.06 19.49 -15.98
CA MET A 673 -16.67 19.76 -15.62
C MET A 673 -16.67 20.99 -14.70
N ASP A 674 -16.16 20.83 -13.48
CA ASP A 674 -16.12 21.91 -12.48
C ASP A 674 -14.85 22.74 -12.64
N ASP A 675 -13.67 22.06 -12.81
CA ASP A 675 -12.38 22.73 -13.07
C ASP A 675 -11.42 21.84 -13.84
N VAL A 676 -10.47 22.44 -14.56
CA VAL A 676 -9.41 21.74 -15.29
C VAL A 676 -8.11 22.47 -15.06
N ASN A 677 -7.16 21.76 -14.43
CA ASN A 677 -5.83 22.28 -14.14
C ASN A 677 -4.74 21.34 -14.66
N VAL A 678 -3.50 21.81 -14.70
CA VAL A 678 -2.32 21.02 -15.00
C VAL A 678 -1.19 21.30 -14.02
N GLN A 679 -0.47 20.26 -13.66
CA GLN A 679 0.70 20.37 -12.80
C GLN A 679 1.88 19.62 -13.40
N THR A 680 2.99 20.32 -13.66
CA THR A 680 4.20 19.72 -14.18
C THR A 680 5.07 19.16 -13.06
N GLU A 681 5.75 18.06 -13.35
CA GLU A 681 6.75 17.44 -12.49
C GLU A 681 8.12 17.46 -13.17
N MET A 682 9.15 17.81 -12.41
CA MET A 682 10.55 17.73 -12.83
C MET A 682 11.25 16.60 -12.09
N SER A 683 12.25 15.99 -12.76
CA SER A 683 13.26 15.17 -12.10
C SER A 683 14.58 15.95 -12.05
N LEU A 684 15.19 16.00 -10.87
CA LEU A 684 16.47 16.65 -10.60
C LEU A 684 17.44 15.64 -10.02
N SER A 685 18.59 15.46 -10.66
CA SER A 685 19.60 14.49 -10.19
C SER A 685 20.22 14.91 -8.87
N LEU A 686 20.34 13.97 -7.96
CA LEU A 686 21.05 14.00 -6.70
C LEU A 686 22.23 13.02 -6.81
N PHE A 687 23.43 13.51 -7.08
CA PHE A 687 24.62 12.64 -7.09
C PHE A 687 25.18 12.51 -5.68
N ILE A 688 25.07 11.32 -5.11
CA ILE A 688 25.75 10.96 -3.85
C ILE A 688 26.92 10.08 -4.25
N LYS A 689 28.13 10.60 -4.11
CA LYS A 689 29.37 9.84 -4.37
C LYS A 689 29.68 8.87 -3.24
#